data_94042acd39405c3c6a38d74c6ef400e1
#
_entry.id   94042acd39405c3c6a38d74c6ef400e1
#
_cell.length_a   1.000
_cell.length_b   1.000
_cell.length_c   1.000
_cell.angle_alpha   90.00
_cell.angle_beta   90.00
_cell.angle_gamma   90.00
#
_symmetry.space_group_name_H-M   'P 1'
#
loop_
_entity.id
_entity.type
_entity.pdbx_description
1 polymer ?
#
loop_
_entity_poly.entity_id
_entity_poly.type
_entity_poly.pdbx_seq_one_letter_code
_entity_poly.pdbx_strand_id
1 'polypeptide(L)'
;MKLFFHPFFRLSFRPAFFAVASFLFCAARAFAVEPFVVKDIRVEGIQRTEAGTVFNYLPVRVGDTFTDEKATTAIRTLYASGFFKDVRIDAEGDVLVVIVEERPAIASVAFTGMKEFDKDAITKGLKDIGLGEARIYDRSMVERAEQELKRQYLASGYYSVQISTTVTPVERNRVAINFIIDEGHVAKIRQIKIIGAKAYKESELLKYIDLTTPGWLTWYTKKDQYSKEKLAADIEKLKSLYQNEGYIEMVVDSTQVSITSDKKDIYITLNIKEGEKYTVSDIQLEGELFGREEEVYPLIELKKGKTYSGEKLTNSTKAISDYLSNFGYAFANVNPQPEIDREKKEVAFTFFIDPGKRVYVRQINIGGNTKTRDEVVRREFRQMEASWYEGEKVKISRDRVDRLGYFSEVTIETPEVPGTTDQVDVNLKVVEKPTGNLMVGAGFSQSDKLMLTTSVEQENFAGTGNTVGLEVNTSKRYKTLAVSQLTPYFTEDGVSRRYEVFYRTMRPPVINESDWKVETIGANVRFGIPFTEVDRVYLGGGVEHNKVEIDWDSPIQYKEFVEDIEGPGENTATAYGVPLTAGWTRDSRDSSLVPTKGRMQKANLEVSLLGDMKYYRASYQHQYYWPLWAGGTFALNGQLDYGEGLAGEKYPVFKNFYAGGIGTVRGYETSSLGRYQRNPYYGDREYVGGSKRVLANAELGFPFPGMGYDRTLRWFVFTDAGNVFEEDDSIKLDDIRYSAGIGITWVSPMGPLKLSLGFPLNSKDDDKTENFQFTLGTGF
;
A
#
# COMPACT_ATOMS: atom_id res chain seq x y z
N MET A 1 -54.30 31.15 29.06
CA MET A 1 -55.32 31.24 30.08
C MET A 1 -54.63 31.38 31.44
N LYS A 2 -54.75 32.62 32.00
CA LYS A 2 -54.72 33.08 33.39
C LYS A 2 -53.64 32.52 34.34
N LEU A 3 -52.63 33.34 34.78
CA LEU A 3 -52.68 34.40 35.82
C LEU A 3 -52.67 33.80 37.26
N PHE A 4 -51.65 34.19 38.10
CA PHE A 4 -51.74 35.03 39.30
C PHE A 4 -50.39 34.93 40.05
N PHE A 5 -49.56 35.99 40.12
CA PHE A 5 -49.51 37.16 41.04
C PHE A 5 -49.12 36.84 42.50
N HIS A 6 -47.93 37.36 42.87
CA HIS A 6 -47.40 38.06 44.06
C HIS A 6 -48.28 38.10 45.36
N PRO A 7 -47.78 38.54 46.56
CA PRO A 7 -46.77 39.58 46.82
C PRO A 7 -45.90 39.46 48.12
N PHE A 8 -44.90 40.37 48.15
CA PHE A 8 -44.36 41.17 49.28
C PHE A 8 -44.43 40.66 50.74
N PHE A 9 -43.24 40.76 51.43
CA PHE A 9 -43.15 41.37 52.77
C PHE A 9 -41.81 42.11 52.95
N ARG A 10 -41.93 43.42 53.22
CA ARG A 10 -40.89 44.29 53.78
C ARG A 10 -40.95 44.18 55.31
N LEU A 11 -39.78 44.27 56.00
CA LEU A 11 -39.56 45.06 57.22
C LEU A 11 -38.09 45.01 57.59
N SER A 12 -37.44 46.10 57.51
CA SER A 12 -37.00 47.15 58.43
C SER A 12 -35.78 46.85 59.28
N PHE A 13 -34.76 47.63 59.01
CA PHE A 13 -33.57 48.03 59.78
C PHE A 13 -33.65 47.95 61.31
N ARG A 14 -32.49 47.53 61.86
CA ARG A 14 -31.74 48.31 62.87
C ARG A 14 -30.33 47.75 63.12
N PRO A 15 -29.39 48.62 63.65
CA PRO A 15 -27.94 48.55 63.38
C PRO A 15 -27.15 47.90 64.54
N ALA A 16 -26.55 46.75 64.28
CA ALA A 16 -25.57 46.12 65.20
C ALA A 16 -24.41 45.45 64.46
N PHE A 17 -24.04 45.98 63.29
CA PHE A 17 -23.02 45.31 62.44
C PHE A 17 -21.72 46.14 62.26
N PHE A 18 -21.51 47.19 63.08
CA PHE A 18 -20.30 48.03 62.97
C PHE A 18 -19.20 47.71 63.97
N ALA A 19 -19.36 46.80 64.88
CA ALA A 19 -18.35 46.45 65.90
C ALA A 19 -17.59 45.15 65.65
N VAL A 20 -18.03 44.28 64.74
CA VAL A 20 -17.33 43.02 64.43
C VAL A 20 -16.46 43.10 63.19
N ALA A 21 -16.70 44.08 62.29
CA ALA A 21 -15.87 44.23 61.09
C ALA A 21 -14.49 44.86 61.36
N SER A 22 -14.27 45.53 62.52
CA SER A 22 -12.97 46.13 62.89
C SER A 22 -12.00 45.14 63.59
N PHE A 23 -12.44 43.93 63.98
CA PHE A 23 -11.57 42.98 64.64
C PHE A 23 -11.08 41.83 63.72
N LEU A 24 -11.61 41.74 62.50
CA LEU A 24 -11.17 40.74 61.51
C LEU A 24 -10.18 41.34 60.47
N PHE A 25 -9.85 42.62 60.58
CA PHE A 25 -8.87 43.28 59.66
C PHE A 25 -7.44 43.36 60.22
N CYS A 26 -7.19 42.81 61.43
CA CYS A 26 -5.86 42.85 62.03
C CYS A 26 -5.11 41.51 62.10
N ALA A 27 -5.55 40.45 61.37
CA ALA A 27 -4.86 39.17 61.42
C ALA A 27 -4.35 38.61 60.06
N ALA A 28 -4.34 39.42 59.04
CA ALA A 28 -3.56 39.08 57.85
C ALA A 28 -2.23 39.85 57.87
N ARG A 29 -1.34 39.50 58.82
CA ARG A 29 0.06 39.78 58.59
C ARG A 29 0.50 38.90 57.42
N ALA A 30 0.60 39.45 56.26
CA ALA A 30 1.45 38.92 55.23
C ALA A 30 2.86 38.85 55.83
N PHE A 31 3.37 37.65 56.09
CA PHE A 31 4.80 37.46 56.36
C PHE A 31 5.51 37.75 55.02
N ALA A 32 5.84 39.01 54.79
CA ALA A 32 6.81 39.38 53.80
C ALA A 32 8.16 38.84 54.28
N VAL A 33 8.85 38.07 53.48
CA VAL A 33 10.20 37.57 53.80
C VAL A 33 11.10 38.77 53.79
N GLU A 34 11.74 39.07 54.95
CA GLU A 34 12.78 40.13 54.97
C GLU A 34 13.89 39.76 53.96
N PRO A 35 14.29 40.66 53.08
CA PRO A 35 15.34 40.41 52.11
C PRO A 35 16.63 39.91 52.77
N PHE A 36 17.10 38.72 52.39
CA PHE A 36 18.35 38.12 52.86
C PHE A 36 19.22 37.64 51.70
N VAL A 37 20.53 37.52 51.97
CA VAL A 37 21.47 36.96 50.98
C VAL A 37 21.51 35.44 51.14
N VAL A 38 21.18 34.72 50.06
CA VAL A 38 21.12 33.26 50.04
C VAL A 38 22.52 32.68 50.17
N LYS A 39 22.82 31.98 51.26
CA LYS A 39 24.09 31.27 51.47
C LYS A 39 24.07 29.85 50.98
N ASP A 40 22.90 29.21 50.99
CA ASP A 40 22.70 27.84 50.49
C ASP A 40 21.27 27.65 50.01
N ILE A 41 21.07 26.69 49.09
CA ILE A 41 19.75 26.30 48.57
C ILE A 41 19.56 24.81 48.80
N ARG A 42 18.58 24.45 49.60
CA ARG A 42 18.19 23.07 49.88
C ARG A 42 16.90 22.74 49.16
N VAL A 43 16.86 21.58 48.47
CA VAL A 43 15.65 21.10 47.79
C VAL A 43 15.14 19.88 48.54
N GLU A 44 13.85 19.91 48.90
CA GLU A 44 13.17 18.85 49.62
C GLU A 44 11.95 18.35 48.80
N GLY A 45 11.60 17.06 48.98
CA GLY A 45 10.45 16.47 48.33
C GLY A 45 10.70 15.87 46.95
N ILE A 46 11.93 15.97 46.43
CA ILE A 46 12.29 15.28 45.15
C ILE A 46 12.40 13.77 45.38
N GLN A 47 11.87 12.98 44.45
CA GLN A 47 11.95 11.53 44.48
C GLN A 47 12.59 10.96 43.20
N ARG A 48 12.40 11.62 42.09
CA ARG A 48 12.83 11.20 40.75
C ARG A 48 13.70 12.28 40.08
N THR A 49 13.33 13.53 40.27
CA THR A 49 14.02 14.67 39.69
C THR A 49 15.33 14.93 40.48
N GLU A 50 16.42 15.21 39.82
CA GLU A 50 17.67 15.61 40.47
C GLU A 50 17.58 17.08 40.94
N ALA A 51 18.23 17.38 42.04
CA ALA A 51 18.28 18.76 42.58
C ALA A 51 18.79 19.76 41.52
N GLY A 52 19.71 19.34 40.64
CA GLY A 52 20.22 20.15 39.53
C GLY A 52 19.15 20.62 38.58
N THR A 53 18.09 19.82 38.35
CA THR A 53 16.94 20.22 37.53
C THR A 53 16.17 21.37 38.19
N VAL A 54 15.96 21.30 39.52
CA VAL A 54 15.28 22.37 40.24
C VAL A 54 16.11 23.66 40.17
N PHE A 55 17.43 23.55 40.34
CA PHE A 55 18.35 24.71 40.26
C PHE A 55 18.34 25.36 38.87
N ASN A 56 18.18 24.61 37.81
CA ASN A 56 18.12 25.17 36.45
C ASN A 56 16.88 26.04 36.20
N TYR A 57 15.80 25.76 36.91
CA TYR A 57 14.54 26.53 36.80
C TYR A 57 14.39 27.61 37.88
N LEU A 58 15.30 27.65 38.87
CA LEU A 58 15.31 28.68 39.88
C LEU A 58 16.01 29.96 39.38
N PRO A 59 15.34 31.13 39.40
CA PRO A 59 15.92 32.39 39.01
C PRO A 59 16.79 33.02 40.12
N VAL A 60 17.19 32.23 41.12
CA VAL A 60 17.97 32.65 42.30
C VAL A 60 19.15 31.71 42.47
N ARG A 61 20.33 32.26 42.75
CA ARG A 61 21.59 31.52 43.02
C ARG A 61 22.14 31.87 44.40
N VAL A 62 23.02 31.02 44.88
CA VAL A 62 23.80 31.31 46.10
C VAL A 62 24.58 32.60 45.91
N GLY A 63 24.44 33.55 46.84
CA GLY A 63 24.97 34.90 46.78
C GLY A 63 23.98 35.98 46.35
N ASP A 64 22.84 35.61 45.81
CA ASP A 64 21.79 36.55 45.42
C ASP A 64 20.97 37.04 46.64
N THR A 65 20.44 38.26 46.58
CA THR A 65 19.44 38.71 47.56
C THR A 65 18.07 38.13 47.19
N PHE A 66 17.48 37.41 48.13
CA PHE A 66 16.13 36.84 47.98
C PHE A 66 15.10 37.88 48.44
N THR A 67 14.04 38.02 47.64
CA THR A 67 12.90 38.93 47.85
C THR A 67 11.58 38.24 47.52
N ASP A 68 10.46 38.75 47.99
CA ASP A 68 9.13 38.22 47.65
C ASP A 68 8.83 38.19 46.17
N GLU A 69 9.38 39.13 45.41
CA GLU A 69 9.23 39.18 43.96
C GLU A 69 9.98 37.99 43.31
N LYS A 70 11.21 37.72 43.77
CA LYS A 70 12.01 36.56 43.33
C LYS A 70 11.37 35.24 43.77
N ALA A 71 10.77 35.18 44.96
CA ALA A 71 10.02 34.03 45.43
C ALA A 71 8.84 33.72 44.50
N THR A 72 8.06 34.76 44.18
CA THR A 72 6.89 34.62 43.26
C THR A 72 7.36 34.15 41.87
N THR A 73 8.46 34.72 41.38
CA THR A 73 9.02 34.32 40.05
C THR A 73 9.54 32.89 40.08
N ALA A 74 10.24 32.49 41.14
CA ALA A 74 10.76 31.13 41.31
C ALA A 74 9.64 30.11 41.37
N ILE A 75 8.59 30.36 42.15
CA ILE A 75 7.41 29.48 42.20
C ILE A 75 6.76 29.36 40.82
N ARG A 76 6.54 30.50 40.13
CA ARG A 76 5.94 30.49 38.77
C ARG A 76 6.79 29.70 37.78
N THR A 77 8.12 29.87 37.78
CA THR A 77 9.02 29.21 36.85
C THR A 77 9.05 27.69 37.11
N LEU A 78 9.10 27.27 38.39
CA LEU A 78 9.04 25.87 38.76
C LEU A 78 7.69 25.23 38.41
N TYR A 79 6.57 25.92 38.63
CA TYR A 79 5.27 25.44 38.16
C TYR A 79 5.19 25.37 36.64
N ALA A 80 5.71 26.37 35.91
CA ALA A 80 5.72 26.43 34.46
C ALA A 80 6.57 25.31 33.84
N SER A 81 7.54 24.74 34.57
CA SER A 81 8.33 23.58 34.14
C SER A 81 7.48 22.32 33.95
N GLY A 82 6.31 22.26 34.60
CA GLY A 82 5.39 21.11 34.53
C GLY A 82 5.81 19.90 35.37
N PHE A 83 6.98 19.91 35.99
CA PHE A 83 7.48 18.77 36.80
C PHE A 83 6.81 18.64 38.18
N PHE A 84 6.31 19.74 38.70
CA PHE A 84 5.86 19.81 40.10
C PHE A 84 4.34 20.04 40.19
N LYS A 85 3.74 19.40 41.17
CA LYS A 85 2.33 19.53 41.52
C LYS A 85 2.15 20.65 42.55
N ASP A 86 3.06 20.76 43.50
CA ASP A 86 3.12 21.84 44.48
C ASP A 86 4.55 22.33 44.66
N VAL A 87 4.72 23.62 44.90
CA VAL A 87 5.99 24.28 45.11
C VAL A 87 5.84 25.27 46.24
N ARG A 88 6.62 25.09 47.27
CA ARG A 88 6.71 26.04 48.41
C ARG A 88 8.17 26.46 48.57
N ILE A 89 8.34 27.69 48.95
CA ILE A 89 9.65 28.24 49.25
C ILE A 89 9.63 28.79 50.66
N ASP A 90 10.47 28.24 51.51
CA ASP A 90 10.65 28.66 52.90
C ASP A 90 12.08 29.18 53.10
N ALA A 91 12.26 30.05 54.08
CA ALA A 91 13.57 30.58 54.47
C ALA A 91 13.93 30.12 55.87
N GLU A 92 15.00 29.37 55.99
CA GLU A 92 15.58 28.97 57.27
C GLU A 92 16.90 29.76 57.55
N GLY A 93 16.73 30.96 58.13
CA GLY A 93 17.86 31.90 58.27
C GLY A 93 18.34 32.36 56.89
N ASP A 94 19.62 32.06 56.56
CA ASP A 94 20.22 32.40 55.26
C ASP A 94 20.14 31.28 54.23
N VAL A 95 19.38 30.19 54.51
CA VAL A 95 19.21 29.04 53.63
C VAL A 95 17.81 29.11 52.99
N LEU A 96 17.78 29.02 51.67
CA LEU A 96 16.54 28.92 50.89
C LEU A 96 16.12 27.44 50.78
N VAL A 97 14.97 27.10 51.35
CA VAL A 97 14.42 25.74 51.29
C VAL A 97 13.32 25.68 50.25
N VAL A 98 13.56 24.96 49.16
CA VAL A 98 12.61 24.76 48.08
C VAL A 98 11.94 23.39 48.27
N ILE A 99 10.70 23.38 48.70
CA ILE A 99 9.92 22.18 48.95
C ILE A 99 9.03 21.94 47.72
N VAL A 100 9.22 20.79 47.08
CA VAL A 100 8.46 20.44 45.87
C VAL A 100 7.70 19.12 46.03
N GLU A 101 6.51 19.05 45.47
CA GLU A 101 5.80 17.79 45.29
C GLU A 101 5.84 17.46 43.79
N GLU A 102 6.53 16.39 43.42
CA GLU A 102 6.68 15.99 42.02
C GLU A 102 5.39 15.44 41.46
N ARG A 103 5.09 15.78 40.20
CA ARG A 103 4.07 15.07 39.44
C ARG A 103 4.55 13.65 39.11
N PRO A 104 3.71 12.62 39.23
CA PRO A 104 4.12 11.28 38.87
C PRO A 104 4.44 11.16 37.39
N ALA A 105 5.35 10.25 37.04
CA ALA A 105 5.62 9.91 35.65
C ALA A 105 4.87 8.66 35.24
N ILE A 106 4.59 8.52 33.97
CA ILE A 106 3.90 7.34 33.40
C ILE A 106 4.93 6.19 33.33
N ALA A 107 4.64 5.09 34.00
CA ALA A 107 5.43 3.87 33.98
C ALA A 107 5.09 2.99 32.76
N SER A 108 3.80 2.88 32.48
CA SER A 108 3.27 2.09 31.35
C SER A 108 1.90 2.57 30.95
N VAL A 109 1.54 2.35 29.68
CA VAL A 109 0.20 2.52 29.15
C VAL A 109 -0.24 1.17 28.59
N ALA A 110 -1.34 0.64 29.10
CA ALA A 110 -1.87 -0.67 28.70
C ALA A 110 -3.34 -0.57 28.26
N PHE A 111 -3.77 -1.53 27.44
CA PHE A 111 -5.13 -1.65 26.96
C PHE A 111 -5.67 -3.05 27.24
N THR A 112 -6.76 -3.11 27.97
CA THR A 112 -7.48 -4.35 28.28
C THR A 112 -8.82 -4.37 27.57
N GLY A 113 -9.11 -5.46 26.82
CA GLY A 113 -10.37 -5.62 26.10
C GLY A 113 -10.41 -5.06 24.67
N MET A 114 -9.39 -4.32 24.22
CA MET A 114 -9.26 -3.81 22.86
C MET A 114 -9.00 -4.95 21.85
N LYS A 115 -9.82 -5.07 20.82
CA LYS A 115 -9.75 -6.09 19.76
C LYS A 115 -9.82 -5.49 18.34
N GLU A 116 -10.58 -4.39 18.15
CA GLU A 116 -10.81 -3.78 16.83
C GLU A 116 -9.59 -3.00 16.34
N PHE A 117 -8.88 -2.32 17.22
CA PHE A 117 -7.73 -1.50 16.85
C PHE A 117 -6.41 -2.17 17.20
N ASP A 118 -5.39 -1.89 16.40
CA ASP A 118 -4.02 -2.28 16.70
C ASP A 118 -3.49 -1.49 17.90
N LYS A 119 -3.11 -2.23 18.95
CA LYS A 119 -2.59 -1.65 20.19
C LYS A 119 -1.32 -0.84 19.99
N ASP A 120 -0.44 -1.29 19.10
CA ASP A 120 0.84 -0.62 18.85
C ASP A 120 0.62 0.71 18.13
N ALA A 121 -0.29 0.76 17.16
CA ALA A 121 -0.66 1.99 16.46
C ALA A 121 -1.29 3.02 17.42
N ILE A 122 -2.22 2.58 18.28
CA ILE A 122 -2.84 3.47 19.29
C ILE A 122 -1.79 3.95 20.30
N THR A 123 -0.92 3.06 20.79
CA THR A 123 0.15 3.43 21.73
C THR A 123 1.08 4.48 21.14
N LYS A 124 1.44 4.33 19.87
CA LYS A 124 2.25 5.32 19.14
C LYS A 124 1.54 6.66 19.04
N GLY A 125 0.28 6.68 18.64
CA GLY A 125 -0.52 7.92 18.56
C GLY A 125 -0.67 8.62 19.92
N LEU A 126 -0.87 7.87 21.00
CA LEU A 126 -0.92 8.42 22.34
C LEU A 126 0.43 9.02 22.79
N LYS A 127 1.54 8.37 22.42
CA LYS A 127 2.90 8.85 22.69
C LYS A 127 3.19 10.17 21.97
N ASP A 128 2.70 10.34 20.75
CA ASP A 128 2.87 11.56 19.95
C ASP A 128 2.15 12.76 20.57
N ILE A 129 1.01 12.55 21.24
CA ILE A 129 0.29 13.58 21.99
C ILE A 129 0.79 13.75 23.43
N GLY A 130 1.88 13.08 23.83
CA GLY A 130 2.52 13.20 25.14
C GLY A 130 2.09 12.20 26.20
N LEU A 131 1.21 11.25 25.88
CA LEU A 131 0.77 10.19 26.78
C LEU A 131 1.57 8.90 26.52
N GLY A 132 2.78 8.83 27.06
CA GLY A 132 3.68 7.69 26.86
C GLY A 132 4.58 7.44 28.05
N GLU A 133 5.31 6.34 28.04
CA GLU A 133 6.28 5.99 29.08
C GLU A 133 7.30 7.11 29.29
N ALA A 134 7.70 7.30 30.55
CA ALA A 134 8.61 8.34 31.02
C ALA A 134 8.10 9.79 30.87
N ARG A 135 6.86 10.02 30.39
CA ARG A 135 6.24 11.34 30.36
C ARG A 135 5.57 11.66 31.70
N ILE A 136 5.38 12.93 31.97
CA ILE A 136 4.70 13.40 33.19
C ILE A 136 3.20 13.07 33.05
N TYR A 137 2.64 12.48 34.09
CA TYR A 137 1.22 12.20 34.15
C TYR A 137 0.41 13.48 34.32
N ASP A 138 -0.54 13.66 33.43
CA ASP A 138 -1.55 14.70 33.49
C ASP A 138 -2.93 14.07 33.32
N ARG A 139 -3.78 14.23 34.32
CA ARG A 139 -5.14 13.68 34.32
C ARG A 139 -5.96 14.18 33.12
N SER A 140 -5.80 15.46 32.77
CA SER A 140 -6.55 16.04 31.64
C SER A 140 -6.16 15.44 30.29
N MET A 141 -4.92 15.01 30.13
CA MET A 141 -4.47 14.30 28.93
C MET A 141 -5.06 12.88 28.87
N VAL A 142 -5.12 12.18 29.99
CA VAL A 142 -5.73 10.85 30.05
C VAL A 142 -7.23 10.93 29.71
N GLU A 143 -7.94 11.90 30.29
CA GLU A 143 -9.37 12.12 29.99
C GLU A 143 -9.59 12.47 28.53
N ARG A 144 -8.72 13.28 27.92
CA ARG A 144 -8.77 13.58 26.47
C ARG A 144 -8.49 12.33 25.62
N ALA A 145 -7.51 11.53 26.01
CA ALA A 145 -7.21 10.26 25.34
C ALA A 145 -8.38 9.28 25.40
N GLU A 146 -9.04 9.17 26.54
CA GLU A 146 -10.23 8.35 26.71
C GLU A 146 -11.38 8.83 25.80
N GLN A 147 -11.62 10.15 25.72
CA GLN A 147 -12.63 10.71 24.84
C GLN A 147 -12.28 10.52 23.35
N GLU A 148 -11.02 10.65 23.00
CA GLU A 148 -10.57 10.42 21.62
C GLU A 148 -10.73 8.95 21.22
N LEU A 149 -10.31 8.01 22.07
CA LEU A 149 -10.54 6.58 21.86
C LEU A 149 -12.04 6.29 21.71
N LYS A 150 -12.87 6.84 22.58
CA LYS A 150 -14.33 6.69 22.48
C LYS A 150 -14.86 7.23 21.16
N ARG A 151 -14.36 8.38 20.70
CA ARG A 151 -14.75 8.98 19.42
C ARG A 151 -14.37 8.05 18.25
N GLN A 152 -13.17 7.43 18.27
CA GLN A 152 -12.75 6.48 17.25
C GLN A 152 -13.62 5.23 17.21
N TYR A 153 -13.97 4.67 18.38
CA TYR A 153 -14.90 3.54 18.45
C TYR A 153 -16.29 3.90 17.91
N LEU A 154 -16.81 5.09 18.26
CA LEU A 154 -18.09 5.57 17.74
C LEU A 154 -18.04 5.77 16.21
N ALA A 155 -16.94 6.29 15.68
CA ALA A 155 -16.74 6.44 14.23
C ALA A 155 -16.70 5.08 13.52
N SER A 156 -16.20 4.05 14.17
CA SER A 156 -16.16 2.66 13.67
C SER A 156 -17.45 1.89 13.92
N GLY A 157 -18.49 2.54 14.48
CA GLY A 157 -19.82 1.91 14.67
C GLY A 157 -20.04 1.18 16.02
N TYR A 158 -19.12 1.32 16.97
CA TYR A 158 -19.24 0.72 18.30
C TYR A 158 -19.97 1.66 19.27
N TYR A 159 -21.28 1.82 19.13
CA TYR A 159 -22.07 2.78 19.91
C TYR A 159 -22.32 2.36 21.37
N SER A 160 -22.07 1.09 21.69
CA SER A 160 -22.18 0.54 23.05
C SER A 160 -20.86 0.54 23.80
N VAL A 161 -19.78 1.03 23.21
CA VAL A 161 -18.46 1.03 23.83
C VAL A 161 -18.46 1.74 25.19
N GLN A 162 -17.85 1.09 26.15
CA GLN A 162 -17.56 1.66 27.46
C GLN A 162 -16.06 1.64 27.68
N ILE A 163 -15.50 2.79 28.01
CA ILE A 163 -14.09 2.95 28.29
C ILE A 163 -13.99 3.49 29.71
N SER A 164 -13.18 2.85 30.51
CA SER A 164 -12.84 3.31 31.85
C SER A 164 -11.32 3.24 32.03
N THR A 165 -10.77 4.25 32.65
CA THR A 165 -9.32 4.33 32.83
C THR A 165 -8.97 4.13 34.29
N THR A 166 -8.07 3.21 34.59
CA THR A 166 -7.50 3.00 35.91
C THR A 166 -6.07 3.53 35.94
N VAL A 167 -5.76 4.30 36.96
CA VAL A 167 -4.44 4.85 37.22
C VAL A 167 -3.93 4.28 38.53
N THR A 168 -2.93 3.43 38.44
CA THR A 168 -2.38 2.72 39.62
C THR A 168 -1.01 3.31 39.97
N PRO A 169 -0.80 3.79 41.19
CA PRO A 169 0.52 4.21 41.67
C PRO A 169 1.51 3.04 41.67
N VAL A 170 2.72 3.31 41.23
CA VAL A 170 3.85 2.37 41.18
C VAL A 170 5.05 3.01 41.88
N GLU A 171 6.03 2.21 42.28
CA GLU A 171 7.23 2.69 42.95
C GLU A 171 7.93 3.85 42.24
N ARG A 172 8.61 4.69 42.98
CA ARG A 172 9.40 5.86 42.52
C ARG A 172 8.54 6.95 41.85
N ASN A 173 7.43 7.33 42.50
CA ASN A 173 6.50 8.35 42.04
C ASN A 173 6.13 8.20 40.55
N ARG A 174 5.71 6.97 40.18
CA ARG A 174 5.20 6.63 38.83
C ARG A 174 3.77 6.13 38.89
N VAL A 175 3.11 6.15 37.76
CA VAL A 175 1.76 5.61 37.59
C VAL A 175 1.69 4.69 36.39
N ALA A 176 0.97 3.58 36.52
CA ALA A 176 0.57 2.73 35.41
C ALA A 176 -0.86 3.10 35.00
N ILE A 177 -1.06 3.35 33.72
CA ILE A 177 -2.36 3.70 33.15
C ILE A 177 -2.87 2.48 32.39
N ASN A 178 -4.07 2.04 32.71
CA ASN A 178 -4.73 0.96 31.97
C ASN A 178 -6.11 1.43 31.49
N PHE A 179 -6.30 1.45 30.17
CA PHE A 179 -7.58 1.67 29.53
C PHE A 179 -8.32 0.35 29.44
N ILE A 180 -9.40 0.23 30.21
CA ILE A 180 -10.29 -0.94 30.20
C ILE A 180 -11.42 -0.64 29.24
N ILE A 181 -11.51 -1.42 28.16
CA ILE A 181 -12.41 -1.19 27.04
C ILE A 181 -13.35 -2.38 26.94
N ASP A 182 -14.64 -2.12 27.09
CA ASP A 182 -15.69 -3.02 26.66
C ASP A 182 -16.25 -2.51 25.35
N GLU A 183 -15.84 -3.14 24.25
CA GLU A 183 -16.22 -2.72 22.90
C GLU A 183 -17.72 -2.91 22.64
N GLY A 184 -18.34 -3.87 23.32
CA GLY A 184 -19.73 -4.23 23.09
C GLY A 184 -19.93 -4.84 21.71
N HIS A 185 -20.96 -4.38 20.99
CA HIS A 185 -21.30 -4.86 19.65
C HIS A 185 -21.19 -3.72 18.64
N VAL A 186 -20.68 -4.04 17.44
CA VAL A 186 -20.74 -3.11 16.31
C VAL A 186 -22.18 -3.00 15.80
N ALA A 187 -22.64 -1.77 15.59
CA ALA A 187 -23.97 -1.54 15.06
C ALA A 187 -24.03 -1.86 13.56
N LYS A 188 -25.03 -2.63 13.16
CA LYS A 188 -25.23 -3.06 11.78
C LYS A 188 -26.33 -2.28 11.09
N ILE A 189 -26.15 -2.03 9.81
CA ILE A 189 -27.12 -1.31 9.00
C ILE A 189 -28.30 -2.23 8.69
N ARG A 190 -29.45 -1.94 9.27
CA ARG A 190 -30.67 -2.72 9.06
C ARG A 190 -31.40 -2.30 7.79
N GLN A 191 -31.36 -1.01 7.48
CA GLN A 191 -32.00 -0.45 6.30
C GLN A 191 -31.29 0.82 5.85
N ILE A 192 -31.19 0.98 4.53
CA ILE A 192 -30.80 2.22 3.87
C ILE A 192 -31.98 2.60 2.98
N LYS A 193 -32.51 3.82 3.16
CA LYS A 193 -33.62 4.36 2.39
C LYS A 193 -33.20 5.64 1.69
N ILE A 194 -33.50 5.74 0.40
CA ILE A 194 -33.23 6.93 -0.40
C ILE A 194 -34.56 7.51 -0.84
N ILE A 195 -34.90 8.71 -0.35
CA ILE A 195 -36.16 9.38 -0.63
C ILE A 195 -35.90 10.52 -1.59
N GLY A 196 -36.79 10.68 -2.58
CA GLY A 196 -36.70 11.76 -3.57
C GLY A 196 -36.11 11.33 -4.90
N ALA A 197 -35.58 10.09 -5.00
CA ALA A 197 -35.12 9.50 -6.24
C ALA A 197 -36.31 9.20 -7.17
N LYS A 198 -36.25 9.69 -8.40
CA LYS A 198 -37.25 9.46 -9.47
C LYS A 198 -36.59 8.90 -10.73
N ALA A 199 -35.36 9.33 -11.03
CA ALA A 199 -34.59 8.90 -12.20
C ALA A 199 -34.07 7.48 -12.09
N TYR A 200 -33.77 7.02 -10.88
CA TYR A 200 -33.25 5.69 -10.58
C TYR A 200 -34.08 5.00 -9.51
N LYS A 201 -34.15 3.69 -9.59
CA LYS A 201 -34.73 2.90 -8.50
C LYS A 201 -33.77 2.87 -7.31
N GLU A 202 -34.31 2.86 -6.09
CA GLU A 202 -33.52 2.74 -4.87
C GLU A 202 -32.53 1.57 -4.93
N SER A 203 -32.98 0.41 -5.43
CA SER A 203 -32.15 -0.77 -5.60
C SER A 203 -30.98 -0.62 -6.59
N GLU A 204 -31.05 0.33 -7.49
CA GLU A 204 -29.98 0.67 -8.43
C GLU A 204 -28.97 1.59 -7.74
N LEU A 205 -29.45 2.61 -7.03
CA LEU A 205 -28.60 3.54 -6.28
C LEU A 205 -27.80 2.84 -5.17
N LEU A 206 -28.42 1.87 -4.50
CA LEU A 206 -27.78 1.08 -3.46
C LEU A 206 -26.59 0.23 -3.97
N LYS A 207 -26.48 -0.01 -5.28
CA LYS A 207 -25.32 -0.70 -5.87
C LYS A 207 -24.08 0.19 -5.99
N TYR A 208 -24.26 1.52 -6.00
CA TYR A 208 -23.17 2.48 -6.12
C TYR A 208 -22.56 2.89 -4.78
N ILE A 209 -23.21 2.57 -3.68
CA ILE A 209 -22.72 2.84 -2.32
C ILE A 209 -22.06 1.59 -1.74
N ASP A 210 -21.07 1.81 -0.87
CA ASP A 210 -20.34 0.73 -0.22
C ASP A 210 -21.08 0.15 0.98
N LEU A 211 -21.84 0.98 1.70
CA LEU A 211 -22.63 0.55 2.82
C LEU A 211 -23.81 -0.31 2.36
N THR A 212 -23.97 -1.48 3.00
CA THR A 212 -25.03 -2.44 2.65
C THR A 212 -25.73 -2.98 3.89
N THR A 213 -26.89 -3.56 3.71
CA THR A 213 -27.54 -4.39 4.72
C THR A 213 -26.83 -5.74 4.86
N PRO A 214 -26.97 -6.47 6.01
CA PRO A 214 -26.35 -7.76 6.22
C PRO A 214 -26.64 -8.76 5.09
N GLY A 215 -25.58 -9.37 4.57
CA GLY A 215 -25.60 -10.38 3.50
C GLY A 215 -24.58 -11.50 3.78
N TRP A 216 -24.57 -12.53 2.94
CA TRP A 216 -23.74 -13.72 3.15
C TRP A 216 -22.22 -13.46 3.11
N LEU A 217 -21.74 -12.34 2.49
CA LEU A 217 -20.34 -11.94 2.44
C LEU A 217 -19.98 -10.81 3.42
N THR A 218 -20.95 -10.23 4.14
CA THR A 218 -20.68 -9.06 4.99
C THR A 218 -19.83 -9.41 6.22
N TRP A 219 -19.76 -10.68 6.61
CA TRP A 219 -18.82 -11.14 7.64
C TRP A 219 -17.34 -10.90 7.25
N TYR A 220 -17.04 -10.91 5.96
CA TYR A 220 -15.69 -10.66 5.44
C TYR A 220 -15.51 -9.18 5.05
N THR A 221 -16.46 -8.62 4.29
CA THR A 221 -16.35 -7.25 3.74
C THR A 221 -16.59 -6.16 4.76
N LYS A 222 -17.24 -6.47 5.88
CA LYS A 222 -17.66 -5.50 6.91
C LYS A 222 -18.45 -4.30 6.35
N LYS A 223 -19.10 -4.43 5.19
CA LYS A 223 -19.89 -3.36 4.55
C LYS A 223 -21.22 -3.09 5.23
N ASP A 224 -21.70 -4.01 6.06
CA ASP A 224 -22.87 -3.87 6.89
C ASP A 224 -22.61 -3.11 8.22
N GLN A 225 -21.35 -2.71 8.46
CA GLN A 225 -20.95 -1.96 9.64
C GLN A 225 -20.95 -0.47 9.33
N TYR A 226 -21.72 0.27 10.10
CA TYR A 226 -21.85 1.72 9.92
C TYR A 226 -20.57 2.45 10.33
N SER A 227 -20.17 3.40 9.51
CA SER A 227 -19.16 4.41 9.81
C SER A 227 -19.61 5.74 9.22
N LYS A 228 -19.40 6.83 9.95
CA LYS A 228 -19.74 8.18 9.50
C LYS A 228 -18.94 8.58 8.27
N GLU A 229 -17.68 8.19 8.23
CA GLU A 229 -16.77 8.46 7.11
C GLU A 229 -17.20 7.70 5.85
N LYS A 230 -17.59 6.42 5.99
CA LYS A 230 -18.12 5.62 4.87
C LYS A 230 -19.42 6.22 4.33
N LEU A 231 -20.31 6.64 5.21
CA LEU A 231 -21.56 7.28 4.78
C LEU A 231 -21.30 8.59 4.05
N ALA A 232 -20.38 9.43 4.52
CA ALA A 232 -20.00 10.66 3.83
C ALA A 232 -19.40 10.36 2.43
N ALA A 233 -18.54 9.37 2.32
CA ALA A 233 -18.00 8.92 1.04
C ALA A 233 -19.09 8.39 0.10
N ASP A 234 -20.06 7.64 0.61
CA ASP A 234 -21.18 7.12 -0.19
C ASP A 234 -22.13 8.24 -0.66
N ILE A 235 -22.33 9.28 0.15
CA ILE A 235 -23.08 10.47 -0.26
C ILE A 235 -22.38 11.18 -1.42
N GLU A 236 -21.05 11.33 -1.36
CA GLU A 236 -20.29 11.93 -2.47
C GLU A 236 -20.30 11.05 -3.73
N LYS A 237 -20.30 9.72 -3.59
CA LYS A 237 -20.47 8.81 -4.73
C LYS A 237 -21.83 8.95 -5.39
N LEU A 238 -22.90 9.03 -4.58
CA LEU A 238 -24.26 9.28 -5.11
C LEU A 238 -24.32 10.62 -5.84
N LYS A 239 -23.77 11.68 -5.26
CA LYS A 239 -23.73 13.00 -5.86
C LYS A 239 -22.96 12.98 -7.19
N SER A 240 -21.79 12.34 -7.20
CA SER A 240 -20.99 12.18 -8.41
C SER A 240 -21.73 11.38 -9.49
N LEU A 241 -22.45 10.31 -9.13
CA LEU A 241 -23.27 9.55 -10.06
C LEU A 241 -24.29 10.44 -10.75
N TYR A 242 -25.08 11.18 -9.98
CA TYR A 242 -26.11 12.08 -10.54
C TYR A 242 -25.49 13.20 -11.37
N GLN A 243 -24.41 13.82 -10.91
CA GLN A 243 -23.72 14.86 -11.66
C GLN A 243 -23.13 14.34 -12.97
N ASN A 244 -22.65 13.08 -12.98
CA ASN A 244 -22.13 12.46 -14.21
C ASN A 244 -23.22 12.09 -15.22
N GLU A 245 -24.45 11.91 -14.74
CA GLU A 245 -25.63 11.61 -15.56
C GLU A 245 -26.46 12.84 -15.94
N GLY A 246 -25.97 14.04 -15.62
CA GLY A 246 -26.55 15.30 -16.08
C GLY A 246 -27.32 16.10 -15.03
N TYR A 247 -27.42 15.65 -13.79
CA TYR A 247 -28.17 16.32 -12.74
C TYR A 247 -27.27 17.30 -11.98
N ILE A 248 -26.95 18.45 -12.59
CA ILE A 248 -26.03 19.46 -12.04
C ILE A 248 -26.51 20.05 -10.71
N GLU A 249 -27.83 20.17 -10.52
CA GLU A 249 -28.46 20.74 -9.33
C GLU A 249 -28.78 19.70 -8.24
N MET A 250 -28.28 18.45 -8.38
CA MET A 250 -28.50 17.40 -7.40
C MET A 250 -27.89 17.76 -6.04
N VAL A 251 -28.70 17.68 -5.01
CA VAL A 251 -28.29 17.89 -3.62
C VAL A 251 -28.86 16.83 -2.70
N VAL A 252 -28.10 16.48 -1.67
CA VAL A 252 -28.60 15.71 -0.52
C VAL A 252 -29.13 16.71 0.49
N ASP A 253 -30.43 16.79 0.62
CA ASP A 253 -31.13 17.77 1.44
C ASP A 253 -30.95 17.49 2.93
N SER A 254 -31.03 16.22 3.30
CA SER A 254 -30.76 15.78 4.67
C SER A 254 -30.35 14.31 4.75
N THR A 255 -29.55 14.02 5.75
CA THR A 255 -29.13 12.67 6.11
C THR A 255 -29.59 12.36 7.53
N GLN A 256 -30.44 11.39 7.68
CA GLN A 256 -30.93 10.95 9.00
C GLN A 256 -30.37 9.57 9.30
N VAL A 257 -29.71 9.45 10.45
CA VAL A 257 -29.20 8.18 10.98
C VAL A 257 -29.84 7.94 12.32
N SER A 258 -30.62 6.90 12.43
CA SER A 258 -31.24 6.50 13.70
C SER A 258 -30.68 5.15 14.15
N ILE A 259 -30.44 5.05 15.44
CA ILE A 259 -29.95 3.83 16.08
C ILE A 259 -30.99 3.33 17.05
N THR A 260 -31.17 2.03 17.13
CA THR A 260 -32.06 1.37 18.09
C THR A 260 -31.58 1.58 19.52
N SER A 261 -32.49 1.49 20.50
CA SER A 261 -32.18 1.69 21.91
C SER A 261 -31.15 0.68 22.46
N ASP A 262 -31.07 -0.52 21.87
CA ASP A 262 -30.07 -1.55 22.19
C ASP A 262 -28.76 -1.33 21.45
N LYS A 263 -28.64 -0.28 20.62
CA LYS A 263 -27.47 0.15 19.83
C LYS A 263 -26.93 -0.92 18.87
N LYS A 264 -27.76 -1.84 18.41
CA LYS A 264 -27.37 -2.92 17.50
C LYS A 264 -27.71 -2.65 16.05
N ASP A 265 -28.85 -1.98 15.79
CA ASP A 265 -29.34 -1.74 14.44
C ASP A 265 -29.36 -0.25 14.10
N ILE A 266 -28.94 0.05 12.87
CA ILE A 266 -28.94 1.41 12.31
C ILE A 266 -29.84 1.47 11.09
N TYR A 267 -30.60 2.56 11.02
CA TYR A 267 -31.43 2.93 9.89
C TYR A 267 -30.92 4.24 9.34
N ILE A 268 -30.65 4.25 8.02
CA ILE A 268 -30.13 5.41 7.30
C ILE A 268 -31.22 5.87 6.34
N THR A 269 -31.55 7.16 6.35
CA THR A 269 -32.44 7.77 5.39
C THR A 269 -31.75 8.96 4.76
N LEU A 270 -31.59 8.91 3.42
CA LEU A 270 -31.04 9.98 2.61
C LEU A 270 -32.18 10.66 1.87
N ASN A 271 -32.41 11.94 2.13
CA ASN A 271 -33.37 12.74 1.37
C ASN A 271 -32.61 13.49 0.28
N ILE A 272 -32.91 13.20 -0.96
CA ILE A 272 -32.25 13.80 -2.11
C ILE A 272 -33.23 14.66 -2.92
N LYS A 273 -32.68 15.67 -3.57
CA LYS A 273 -33.34 16.43 -4.63
C LYS A 273 -32.51 16.29 -5.88
N GLU A 274 -33.05 15.58 -6.86
CA GLU A 274 -32.31 15.25 -8.09
C GLU A 274 -32.06 16.46 -8.97
N GLY A 275 -33.03 17.42 -8.99
CA GLY A 275 -33.06 18.46 -10.00
C GLY A 275 -33.50 17.95 -11.36
N GLU A 276 -33.21 18.72 -12.39
CA GLU A 276 -33.48 18.33 -13.79
C GLU A 276 -32.21 17.81 -14.45
N LYS A 277 -32.39 17.05 -15.51
CA LYS A 277 -31.28 16.50 -16.31
C LYS A 277 -30.91 17.53 -17.39
N TYR A 278 -29.66 17.97 -17.40
CA TYR A 278 -29.15 18.99 -18.31
C TYR A 278 -28.30 18.40 -19.44
N THR A 279 -28.40 19.04 -20.60
CA THR A 279 -27.52 18.81 -21.76
C THR A 279 -26.63 20.02 -21.98
N VAL A 280 -25.43 19.77 -22.51
CA VAL A 280 -24.47 20.86 -22.78
C VAL A 280 -24.90 21.55 -24.08
N SER A 281 -25.28 22.86 -23.98
CA SER A 281 -25.70 23.66 -25.13
C SER A 281 -24.52 24.24 -25.90
N ASP A 282 -23.54 24.77 -25.18
CA ASP A 282 -22.36 25.39 -25.78
C ASP A 282 -21.13 25.28 -24.87
N ILE A 283 -19.93 25.41 -25.48
CA ILE A 283 -18.66 25.41 -24.80
C ILE A 283 -17.80 26.50 -25.39
N GLN A 284 -17.40 27.45 -24.55
CA GLN A 284 -16.58 28.58 -24.95
C GLN A 284 -15.28 28.60 -24.14
N LEU A 285 -14.22 29.06 -24.79
CA LEU A 285 -12.93 29.32 -24.17
C LEU A 285 -12.72 30.84 -24.17
N GLU A 286 -12.43 31.41 -23.01
CA GLU A 286 -12.12 32.83 -22.83
C GLU A 286 -10.80 32.98 -22.04
N GLY A 287 -10.03 34.01 -22.37
CA GLY A 287 -8.76 34.31 -21.74
C GLY A 287 -7.56 34.21 -22.69
N GLU A 288 -6.37 34.15 -22.12
CA GLU A 288 -5.13 34.13 -22.91
C GLU A 288 -4.68 32.69 -23.22
N LEU A 289 -4.85 32.26 -24.44
CA LEU A 289 -4.46 30.92 -24.93
C LEU A 289 -3.23 30.93 -25.84
N PHE A 290 -2.66 32.11 -26.13
CA PHE A 290 -1.45 32.29 -26.96
C PHE A 290 -1.55 31.64 -28.33
N GLY A 291 -2.74 31.62 -28.94
CA GLY A 291 -3.00 31.00 -30.24
C GLY A 291 -3.03 29.47 -30.23
N ARG A 292 -3.27 28.85 -29.07
CA ARG A 292 -3.32 27.39 -28.87
C ARG A 292 -4.73 26.85 -28.69
N GLU A 293 -5.74 27.59 -29.08
CA GLU A 293 -7.15 27.19 -28.95
C GLU A 293 -7.43 25.85 -29.61
N GLU A 294 -6.79 25.57 -30.76
CA GLU A 294 -6.94 24.29 -31.47
C GLU A 294 -6.34 23.09 -30.71
N GLU A 295 -5.33 23.32 -29.86
CA GLU A 295 -4.71 22.29 -29.04
C GLU A 295 -5.45 22.08 -27.70
N VAL A 296 -6.06 23.16 -27.17
CA VAL A 296 -6.78 23.15 -25.89
C VAL A 296 -8.20 22.60 -26.05
N TYR A 297 -8.90 22.94 -27.13
CA TYR A 297 -10.28 22.51 -27.34
C TYR A 297 -10.47 20.98 -27.33
N PRO A 298 -9.59 20.14 -27.90
CA PRO A 298 -9.68 18.70 -27.81
C PRO A 298 -9.53 18.12 -26.39
N LEU A 299 -8.94 18.86 -25.45
CA LEU A 299 -8.78 18.44 -24.06
C LEU A 299 -10.10 18.49 -23.29
N ILE A 300 -11.11 19.15 -23.84
CA ILE A 300 -12.43 19.25 -23.25
C ILE A 300 -13.21 17.97 -23.56
N GLU A 301 -13.47 17.18 -22.53
CA GLU A 301 -14.24 15.94 -22.63
C GLU A 301 -15.77 16.19 -22.78
N LEU A 302 -16.23 17.35 -22.35
CA LEU A 302 -17.62 17.77 -22.57
C LEU A 302 -17.87 17.98 -24.07
N LYS A 303 -19.09 17.68 -24.53
CA LYS A 303 -19.46 17.84 -25.95
C LYS A 303 -20.83 18.46 -26.07
N LYS A 304 -20.97 19.45 -26.96
CA LYS A 304 -22.24 20.07 -27.30
C LYS A 304 -23.31 19.05 -27.71
N GLY A 305 -24.52 19.20 -27.18
CA GLY A 305 -25.65 18.30 -27.41
C GLY A 305 -25.57 16.98 -26.63
N LYS A 306 -24.56 16.77 -25.78
CA LYS A 306 -24.44 15.58 -24.91
C LYS A 306 -24.85 15.92 -23.48
N THR A 307 -25.21 14.90 -22.73
CA THR A 307 -25.52 15.01 -21.31
C THR A 307 -24.32 15.60 -20.54
N TYR A 308 -24.58 16.53 -19.65
CA TYR A 308 -23.59 17.05 -18.72
C TYR A 308 -22.98 15.94 -17.85
N SER A 309 -21.72 16.07 -17.52
CA SER A 309 -21.00 15.18 -16.59
C SER A 309 -20.02 15.99 -15.76
N GLY A 310 -20.15 15.94 -14.44
CA GLY A 310 -19.26 16.63 -13.50
C GLY A 310 -17.83 16.12 -13.58
N GLU A 311 -17.65 14.82 -13.76
CA GLU A 311 -16.33 14.19 -13.95
C GLU A 311 -15.64 14.74 -15.20
N LYS A 312 -16.34 14.78 -16.33
CA LYS A 312 -15.80 15.33 -17.58
C LYS A 312 -15.46 16.82 -17.47
N LEU A 313 -16.25 17.59 -16.72
CA LEU A 313 -15.93 18.99 -16.45
C LEU A 313 -14.62 19.12 -15.66
N THR A 314 -14.51 18.37 -14.57
CA THR A 314 -13.30 18.37 -13.73
C THR A 314 -12.08 17.91 -14.48
N ASN A 315 -12.21 16.81 -15.25
CA ASN A 315 -11.13 16.30 -16.09
C ASN A 315 -10.70 17.31 -17.15
N SER A 316 -11.64 17.99 -17.79
CA SER A 316 -11.36 19.02 -18.79
C SER A 316 -10.60 20.19 -18.17
N THR A 317 -11.08 20.70 -17.03
CA THR A 317 -10.43 21.79 -16.29
C THR A 317 -8.98 21.43 -15.94
N LYS A 318 -8.79 20.24 -15.40
CA LYS A 318 -7.48 19.73 -15.02
C LYS A 318 -6.58 19.52 -16.26
N ALA A 319 -7.11 18.94 -17.33
CA ALA A 319 -6.35 18.69 -18.55
C ALA A 319 -5.83 19.97 -19.20
N ILE A 320 -6.65 21.04 -19.16
CA ILE A 320 -6.24 22.38 -19.65
C ILE A 320 -5.15 22.97 -18.76
N SER A 321 -5.31 22.92 -17.43
CA SER A 321 -4.29 23.41 -16.50
C SER A 321 -2.99 22.62 -16.61
N ASP A 322 -3.06 21.30 -16.68
CA ASP A 322 -1.89 20.40 -16.87
C ASP A 322 -1.20 20.69 -18.22
N TYR A 323 -1.97 20.91 -19.29
CA TYR A 323 -1.44 21.28 -20.60
C TYR A 323 -0.65 22.58 -20.55
N LEU A 324 -1.24 23.65 -19.96
CA LEU A 324 -0.59 24.95 -19.85
C LEU A 324 0.67 24.88 -18.96
N SER A 325 0.64 24.05 -17.91
CA SER A 325 1.77 23.87 -17.03
C SER A 325 3.00 23.30 -17.74
N ASN A 326 2.81 22.53 -18.82
CA ASN A 326 3.91 22.00 -19.64
C ASN A 326 4.62 23.04 -20.53
N PHE A 327 4.03 24.24 -20.60
CA PHE A 327 4.65 25.38 -21.33
C PHE A 327 5.19 26.47 -20.39
N GLY A 328 5.34 26.15 -19.11
CA GLY A 328 5.91 27.04 -18.11
C GLY A 328 4.86 27.80 -17.27
N TYR A 329 3.58 27.61 -17.51
CA TYR A 329 2.51 28.29 -16.77
C TYR A 329 2.11 27.46 -15.53
N ALA A 330 3.01 27.45 -14.53
CA ALA A 330 2.84 26.63 -13.33
C ALA A 330 1.59 26.94 -12.51
N PHE A 331 1.07 28.17 -12.60
CA PHE A 331 -0.02 28.69 -11.82
C PHE A 331 -1.28 28.98 -12.65
N ALA A 332 -1.38 28.33 -13.82
CA ALA A 332 -2.53 28.50 -14.71
C ALA A 332 -3.85 28.18 -13.96
N ASN A 333 -4.76 29.15 -13.93
CA ASN A 333 -6.09 29.01 -13.35
C ASN A 333 -7.12 28.84 -14.47
N VAL A 334 -7.90 27.77 -14.36
CA VAL A 334 -8.97 27.44 -15.31
C VAL A 334 -10.28 27.37 -14.53
N ASN A 335 -11.16 28.33 -14.72
CA ASN A 335 -12.42 28.45 -14.01
C ASN A 335 -13.61 28.22 -14.96
N PRO A 336 -14.27 27.06 -14.91
CA PRO A 336 -15.46 26.81 -15.72
C PRO A 336 -16.68 27.47 -15.08
N GLN A 337 -17.31 28.41 -15.79
CA GLN A 337 -18.55 29.06 -15.35
C GLN A 337 -19.74 28.45 -16.10
N PRO A 338 -20.71 27.87 -15.36
CA PRO A 338 -21.96 27.38 -15.94
C PRO A 338 -22.98 28.50 -16.13
N GLU A 339 -23.60 28.54 -17.28
CA GLU A 339 -24.82 29.31 -17.55
C GLU A 339 -25.99 28.35 -17.75
N ILE A 340 -26.91 28.31 -16.78
CA ILE A 340 -27.98 27.30 -16.72
C ILE A 340 -29.27 27.90 -17.25
N ASP A 341 -29.76 27.34 -18.38
CA ASP A 341 -31.12 27.59 -18.90
C ASP A 341 -32.07 26.52 -18.37
N ARG A 342 -32.80 26.85 -17.31
CA ARG A 342 -33.76 25.92 -16.67
C ARG A 342 -34.99 25.61 -17.53
N GLU A 343 -35.38 26.51 -18.43
CA GLU A 343 -36.55 26.28 -19.30
C GLU A 343 -36.21 25.24 -20.37
N LYS A 344 -35.06 25.38 -21.00
CA LYS A 344 -34.57 24.40 -22.02
C LYS A 344 -33.87 23.19 -21.44
N LYS A 345 -33.56 23.19 -20.14
CA LYS A 345 -32.76 22.19 -19.45
C LYS A 345 -31.38 22.03 -20.12
N GLU A 346 -30.78 23.15 -20.43
CA GLU A 346 -29.48 23.25 -21.07
C GLU A 346 -28.49 24.01 -20.17
N VAL A 347 -27.18 23.68 -20.31
CA VAL A 347 -26.13 24.40 -19.65
C VAL A 347 -25.00 24.71 -20.63
N ALA A 348 -24.63 25.99 -20.72
CA ALA A 348 -23.42 26.40 -21.42
C ALA A 348 -22.28 26.53 -20.43
N PHE A 349 -21.07 26.25 -20.88
CA PHE A 349 -19.85 26.40 -20.07
C PHE A 349 -18.89 27.36 -20.76
N THR A 350 -18.48 28.41 -20.03
CA THR A 350 -17.36 29.26 -20.42
C THR A 350 -16.16 28.94 -19.53
N PHE A 351 -15.09 28.40 -20.12
CA PHE A 351 -13.83 28.17 -19.42
C PHE A 351 -13.00 29.45 -19.45
N PHE A 352 -12.96 30.14 -18.33
CA PHE A 352 -12.08 31.32 -18.16
C PHE A 352 -10.67 30.85 -17.83
N ILE A 353 -9.73 31.13 -18.71
CA ILE A 353 -8.36 30.68 -18.64
C ILE A 353 -7.45 31.87 -18.36
N ASP A 354 -6.83 31.85 -17.19
CA ASP A 354 -5.76 32.77 -16.81
C ASP A 354 -4.48 31.97 -16.65
N PRO A 355 -3.58 31.99 -17.64
CA PRO A 355 -2.33 31.23 -17.58
C PRO A 355 -1.34 31.79 -16.55
N GLY A 356 -1.52 33.03 -16.10
CA GLY A 356 -0.56 33.69 -15.24
C GLY A 356 0.77 33.97 -15.95
N LYS A 357 1.86 34.02 -15.19
CA LYS A 357 3.22 34.21 -15.71
C LYS A 357 3.90 32.91 -16.04
N ARG A 358 4.73 32.92 -17.07
CA ARG A 358 5.59 31.82 -17.41
C ARG A 358 6.80 31.81 -16.49
N VAL A 359 7.12 30.65 -15.90
CA VAL A 359 8.15 30.54 -14.87
C VAL A 359 9.25 29.53 -15.21
N TYR A 360 10.46 29.84 -14.73
CA TYR A 360 11.60 28.94 -14.74
C TYR A 360 11.80 28.26 -13.42
N VAL A 361 12.30 27.03 -13.46
CA VAL A 361 12.81 26.35 -12.27
C VAL A 361 14.21 26.88 -11.95
N ARG A 362 14.36 27.60 -10.84
CA ARG A 362 15.65 28.10 -10.40
C ARG A 362 16.54 26.99 -9.89
N GLN A 363 16.03 26.21 -8.93
CA GLN A 363 16.76 25.10 -8.32
C GLN A 363 15.80 24.02 -7.81
N ILE A 364 16.32 22.82 -7.64
CA ILE A 364 15.64 21.66 -7.08
C ILE A 364 16.25 21.36 -5.72
N ASN A 365 15.48 21.57 -4.67
CA ASN A 365 15.87 21.32 -3.30
C ASN A 365 15.31 19.98 -2.83
N ILE A 366 16.17 19.13 -2.27
CA ILE A 366 15.79 17.83 -1.73
C ILE A 366 16.01 17.88 -0.22
N GLY A 367 15.00 17.52 0.55
CA GLY A 367 15.04 17.53 2.01
C GLY A 367 14.37 16.31 2.63
N GLY A 368 14.83 15.93 3.84
CA GLY A 368 14.32 14.75 4.55
C GLY A 368 15.07 13.45 4.28
N ASN A 369 15.99 13.43 3.31
CA ASN A 369 16.82 12.27 2.96
C ASN A 369 18.07 12.18 3.88
N THR A 370 17.87 11.73 5.12
CA THR A 370 18.94 11.67 6.13
C THR A 370 19.91 10.49 5.91
N LYS A 371 19.45 9.40 5.34
CA LYS A 371 20.22 8.18 5.02
C LYS A 371 20.48 8.05 3.52
N THR A 372 19.49 8.36 2.71
CA THR A 372 19.56 8.26 1.24
C THR A 372 20.42 9.39 0.70
N ARG A 373 21.39 9.07 -0.14
CA ARG A 373 22.24 10.07 -0.81
C ARG A 373 21.41 10.94 -1.75
N ASP A 374 21.74 12.23 -1.84
CA ASP A 374 21.07 13.19 -2.71
C ASP A 374 21.03 12.73 -4.18
N GLU A 375 22.13 12.18 -4.67
CA GLU A 375 22.26 11.64 -6.05
C GLU A 375 21.20 10.57 -6.38
N VAL A 376 20.80 9.77 -5.39
CA VAL A 376 19.79 8.70 -5.57
C VAL A 376 18.41 9.27 -5.84
N VAL A 377 18.09 10.39 -5.23
CA VAL A 377 16.81 11.09 -5.43
C VAL A 377 16.90 11.97 -6.68
N ARG A 378 17.96 12.71 -6.84
CA ARG A 378 18.16 13.69 -7.92
C ARG A 378 18.14 13.05 -9.31
N ARG A 379 18.73 11.85 -9.48
CA ARG A 379 18.72 11.11 -10.75
C ARG A 379 17.33 10.70 -11.24
N GLU A 380 16.33 10.66 -10.33
CA GLU A 380 14.94 10.38 -10.69
C GLU A 380 14.22 11.59 -11.28
N PHE A 381 14.78 12.79 -11.14
CA PHE A 381 14.18 13.99 -11.69
C PHE A 381 14.25 14.02 -13.22
N ARG A 382 13.14 14.46 -13.84
CA ARG A 382 13.02 14.74 -15.27
C ARG A 382 12.93 16.24 -15.55
N GLN A 383 12.46 17.00 -14.56
CA GLN A 383 12.55 18.45 -14.55
C GLN A 383 14.00 18.84 -14.31
N MET A 384 14.52 19.76 -15.11
CA MET A 384 15.87 20.28 -14.96
C MET A 384 15.84 21.68 -14.33
N GLU A 385 16.91 22.02 -13.62
CA GLU A 385 17.17 23.38 -13.17
C GLU A 385 17.47 24.29 -14.36
N ALA A 386 17.24 25.59 -14.22
CA ALA A 386 17.40 26.62 -15.24
C ALA A 386 16.60 26.35 -16.54
N SER A 387 15.58 25.51 -16.49
CA SER A 387 14.66 25.25 -17.60
C SER A 387 13.26 25.76 -17.28
N TRP A 388 12.42 25.86 -18.32
CA TRP A 388 11.00 26.13 -18.11
C TRP A 388 10.39 25.09 -17.19
N TYR A 389 9.46 25.52 -16.34
CA TYR A 389 8.63 24.61 -15.55
C TYR A 389 7.78 23.74 -16.50
N GLU A 390 7.82 22.44 -16.31
CA GLU A 390 6.99 21.48 -17.02
C GLU A 390 6.27 20.59 -16.00
N GLY A 391 4.97 20.84 -15.79
CA GLY A 391 4.18 20.18 -14.75
C GLY A 391 4.18 18.66 -14.84
N GLU A 392 4.16 18.11 -16.06
CA GLU A 392 4.26 16.68 -16.30
C GLU A 392 5.62 16.12 -15.86
N LYS A 393 6.72 16.81 -16.16
CA LYS A 393 8.06 16.39 -15.72
C LYS A 393 8.21 16.44 -14.21
N VAL A 394 7.65 17.44 -13.54
CA VAL A 394 7.64 17.55 -12.08
C VAL A 394 6.84 16.39 -11.48
N LYS A 395 5.66 16.09 -12.02
CA LYS A 395 4.83 14.96 -11.60
C LYS A 395 5.53 13.62 -11.81
N ILE A 396 6.11 13.41 -12.99
CA ILE A 396 6.88 12.20 -13.30
C ILE A 396 8.05 12.07 -12.32
N SER A 397 8.75 13.14 -12.01
CA SER A 397 9.88 13.15 -11.05
C SER A 397 9.41 12.69 -9.67
N ARG A 398 8.30 13.24 -9.15
CA ARG A 398 7.70 12.82 -7.89
C ARG A 398 7.34 11.33 -7.90
N ASP A 399 6.63 10.89 -8.93
CA ASP A 399 6.15 9.52 -9.05
C ASP A 399 7.31 8.52 -9.21
N ARG A 400 8.43 8.93 -9.78
CA ARG A 400 9.66 8.14 -9.85
C ARG A 400 10.34 8.02 -8.51
N VAL A 401 10.44 9.11 -7.75
CA VAL A 401 10.98 9.09 -6.38
C VAL A 401 10.10 8.24 -5.45
N ASP A 402 8.78 8.36 -5.56
CA ASP A 402 7.84 7.55 -4.79
C ASP A 402 7.97 6.05 -5.12
N ARG A 403 8.14 5.71 -6.40
CA ARG A 403 8.36 4.34 -6.87
C ARG A 403 9.66 3.69 -6.39
N LEU A 404 10.64 4.45 -5.89
CA LEU A 404 11.83 3.88 -5.26
C LEU A 404 11.46 3.02 -4.04
N GLY A 405 10.34 3.32 -3.38
CA GLY A 405 9.89 2.56 -2.21
C GLY A 405 10.66 2.87 -0.92
N TYR A 406 11.57 3.84 -0.93
CA TYR A 406 12.41 4.20 0.23
C TYR A 406 11.73 5.19 1.18
N PHE A 407 10.65 5.79 0.75
CA PHE A 407 9.96 6.87 1.44
C PHE A 407 8.51 6.47 1.77
N SER A 408 8.03 6.90 2.93
CA SER A 408 6.62 6.77 3.31
C SER A 408 5.77 7.92 2.77
N GLU A 409 6.42 9.07 2.51
CA GLU A 409 5.77 10.25 1.97
C GLU A 409 6.75 10.97 1.03
N VAL A 410 6.23 11.40 -0.12
CA VAL A 410 6.96 12.20 -1.11
C VAL A 410 6.08 13.35 -1.53
N THR A 411 6.44 14.57 -1.14
CA THR A 411 5.73 15.79 -1.46
C THR A 411 6.59 16.73 -2.28
N ILE A 412 6.00 17.39 -3.28
CA ILE A 412 6.65 18.45 -4.04
C ILE A 412 5.85 19.74 -3.87
N GLU A 413 6.54 20.79 -3.50
CA GLU A 413 6.04 22.15 -3.46
C GLU A 413 6.82 23.02 -4.46
N THR A 414 6.14 23.92 -5.14
CA THR A 414 6.74 24.81 -6.13
C THR A 414 6.50 26.28 -5.75
N PRO A 415 7.14 26.77 -4.66
CA PRO A 415 6.96 28.15 -4.23
C PRO A 415 7.63 29.13 -5.22
N GLU A 416 7.01 30.29 -5.37
CA GLU A 416 7.60 31.43 -6.05
C GLU A 416 8.85 31.90 -5.30
N VAL A 417 9.88 32.32 -6.05
CA VAL A 417 11.11 32.85 -5.46
C VAL A 417 10.89 34.31 -5.06
N PRO A 418 11.05 34.67 -3.78
CA PRO A 418 10.87 36.05 -3.34
C PRO A 418 11.75 37.05 -4.11
N GLY A 419 11.13 38.12 -4.59
CA GLY A 419 11.83 39.17 -5.34
C GLY A 419 11.99 38.91 -6.85
N THR A 420 11.49 37.77 -7.35
CA THR A 420 11.41 37.47 -8.78
C THR A 420 9.96 37.32 -9.19
N THR A 421 9.70 37.47 -10.48
CA THR A 421 8.32 37.35 -11.01
C THR A 421 8.14 36.16 -11.95
N ASP A 422 9.22 35.45 -12.23
CA ASP A 422 9.32 34.43 -13.28
C ASP A 422 10.14 33.21 -12.84
N GLN A 423 10.38 33.05 -11.53
CA GLN A 423 11.16 31.94 -11.01
C GLN A 423 10.41 31.19 -9.90
N VAL A 424 10.54 29.86 -9.92
CA VAL A 424 10.07 28.97 -8.89
C VAL A 424 11.19 28.05 -8.43
N ASP A 425 11.15 27.67 -7.16
CA ASP A 425 11.95 26.55 -6.66
C ASP A 425 11.08 25.28 -6.66
N VAL A 426 11.70 24.14 -6.93
CA VAL A 426 11.05 22.84 -6.77
C VAL A 426 11.57 22.20 -5.48
N ASN A 427 10.77 22.20 -4.44
CA ASN A 427 11.13 21.66 -3.13
C ASN A 427 10.54 20.26 -2.98
N LEU A 428 11.37 19.25 -3.06
CA LEU A 428 11.01 17.87 -2.73
C LEU A 428 11.27 17.62 -1.25
N LYS A 429 10.23 17.21 -0.53
CA LYS A 429 10.35 16.69 0.84
C LYS A 429 10.02 15.22 0.87
N VAL A 430 10.88 14.44 1.50
CA VAL A 430 10.70 13.00 1.67
C VAL A 430 10.72 12.62 3.15
N VAL A 431 9.99 11.59 3.51
CA VAL A 431 10.04 10.96 4.84
C VAL A 431 10.54 9.53 4.64
N GLU A 432 11.76 9.26 5.12
CA GLU A 432 12.37 7.93 4.96
C GLU A 432 11.67 6.88 5.81
N LYS A 433 11.52 5.68 5.25
CA LYS A 433 11.07 4.49 5.97
C LYS A 433 12.17 3.42 6.01
N PRO A 434 12.09 2.45 6.93
CA PRO A 434 12.97 1.29 6.89
C PRO A 434 12.86 0.57 5.54
N THR A 435 14.01 0.29 4.91
CA THR A 435 14.12 -0.36 3.58
C THR A 435 14.59 -1.81 3.67
N GLY A 436 14.84 -2.31 4.89
CA GLY A 436 15.05 -3.74 5.14
C GLY A 436 13.71 -4.47 5.10
N ASN A 437 13.63 -5.49 4.27
CA ASN A 437 12.45 -6.32 4.10
C ASN A 437 12.80 -7.78 4.42
N LEU A 438 12.12 -8.35 5.41
CA LEU A 438 12.15 -9.78 5.69
C LEU A 438 10.82 -10.37 5.25
N MET A 439 10.85 -11.21 4.22
CA MET A 439 9.67 -11.93 3.77
C MET A 439 9.81 -13.40 4.16
N VAL A 440 8.80 -13.91 4.84
CA VAL A 440 8.65 -15.35 5.09
C VAL A 440 7.31 -15.75 4.50
N GLY A 441 7.36 -16.61 3.50
CA GLY A 441 6.19 -17.09 2.79
C GLY A 441 6.07 -18.61 2.93
N ALA A 442 4.85 -19.09 3.04
CA ALA A 442 4.53 -20.50 2.90
C ALA A 442 3.48 -20.64 1.80
N GLY A 443 3.67 -21.60 0.94
CA GLY A 443 2.74 -21.93 -0.11
C GLY A 443 2.50 -23.43 -0.20
N PHE A 444 1.49 -23.83 -0.91
CA PHE A 444 1.23 -25.22 -1.21
C PHE A 444 0.72 -25.35 -2.64
N SER A 445 1.31 -26.28 -3.38
CA SER A 445 0.80 -26.73 -4.67
C SER A 445 0.76 -28.23 -4.73
N GLN A 446 0.01 -28.75 -5.68
CA GLN A 446 -0.09 -30.20 -5.88
C GLN A 446 1.25 -30.81 -6.34
N SER A 447 2.05 -30.06 -7.13
CA SER A 447 3.34 -30.48 -7.65
C SER A 447 4.49 -30.32 -6.65
N ASP A 448 4.59 -29.14 -6.04
CA ASP A 448 5.75 -28.80 -5.20
C ASP A 448 5.51 -29.09 -3.72
N LYS A 449 4.24 -29.48 -3.38
CA LYS A 449 3.77 -29.73 -2.01
C LYS A 449 3.94 -28.46 -1.16
N LEU A 450 4.49 -28.57 0.02
CA LEU A 450 4.78 -27.43 0.88
C LEU A 450 5.99 -26.67 0.34
N MET A 451 5.79 -25.40 0.07
CA MET A 451 6.84 -24.44 -0.34
C MET A 451 7.08 -23.47 0.81
N LEU A 452 8.33 -23.28 1.16
CA LEU A 452 8.74 -22.25 2.11
C LEU A 452 9.72 -21.31 1.41
N THR A 453 9.42 -20.04 1.45
CA THR A 453 10.25 -18.97 0.91
C THR A 453 10.66 -18.05 2.05
N THR A 454 11.94 -17.81 2.17
CA THR A 454 12.47 -16.79 3.07
C THR A 454 13.39 -15.90 2.26
N SER A 455 13.12 -14.61 2.26
CA SER A 455 14.01 -13.63 1.65
C SER A 455 14.30 -12.49 2.62
N VAL A 456 15.57 -12.12 2.66
CA VAL A 456 16.03 -10.91 3.34
C VAL A 456 16.55 -9.97 2.26
N GLU A 457 15.93 -8.84 2.11
CA GLU A 457 16.31 -7.85 1.12
C GLU A 457 16.53 -6.50 1.79
N GLN A 458 17.67 -5.90 1.56
CA GLN A 458 17.97 -4.54 1.97
C GLN A 458 18.02 -3.66 0.73
N GLU A 459 16.94 -2.95 0.48
CA GLU A 459 16.90 -1.90 -0.52
C GLU A 459 17.65 -0.67 0.00
N ASN A 460 18.14 0.14 -0.92
CA ASN A 460 18.90 1.34 -0.60
C ASN A 460 20.06 1.07 0.39
N PHE A 461 20.81 0.00 0.15
CA PHE A 461 21.91 -0.41 1.03
C PHE A 461 22.91 0.73 1.22
N ALA A 462 23.16 1.09 2.48
CA ALA A 462 24.01 2.22 2.88
C ALA A 462 23.65 3.57 2.19
N GLY A 463 22.39 3.77 1.82
CA GLY A 463 21.90 4.99 1.18
C GLY A 463 22.31 5.17 -0.29
N THR A 464 22.88 4.13 -0.92
CA THR A 464 23.42 4.19 -2.29
C THR A 464 22.39 3.90 -3.37
N GLY A 465 21.18 3.53 -3.00
CA GLY A 465 20.15 3.05 -3.94
C GLY A 465 20.39 1.63 -4.47
N ASN A 466 21.44 0.94 -3.99
CA ASN A 466 21.68 -0.46 -4.34
C ASN A 466 20.81 -1.38 -3.47
N THR A 467 20.45 -2.54 -4.03
CA THR A 467 19.73 -3.58 -3.29
C THR A 467 20.64 -4.80 -3.09
N VAL A 468 20.67 -5.33 -1.89
CA VAL A 468 21.35 -6.60 -1.57
C VAL A 468 20.30 -7.56 -1.04
N GLY A 469 20.25 -8.77 -1.59
CA GLY A 469 19.26 -9.78 -1.26
C GLY A 469 19.86 -11.16 -1.01
N LEU A 470 19.26 -11.86 -0.05
CA LEU A 470 19.45 -13.28 0.21
C LEU A 470 18.09 -13.96 0.07
N GLU A 471 18.01 -14.98 -0.74
CA GLU A 471 16.79 -15.73 -0.99
C GLU A 471 17.02 -17.23 -0.72
N VAL A 472 16.11 -17.80 0.05
CA VAL A 472 16.06 -19.24 0.33
C VAL A 472 14.68 -19.75 0.02
N ASN A 473 14.57 -20.57 -1.03
CA ASN A 473 13.33 -21.26 -1.39
C ASN A 473 13.52 -22.76 -1.18
N THR A 474 12.55 -23.40 -0.59
CA THR A 474 12.57 -24.85 -0.42
C THR A 474 11.19 -25.44 -0.68
N SER A 475 11.15 -26.44 -1.52
CA SER A 475 10.00 -27.31 -1.77
C SER A 475 10.49 -28.76 -1.94
N LYS A 476 9.57 -29.68 -2.18
CA LYS A 476 9.95 -31.05 -2.50
C LYS A 476 10.78 -31.13 -3.79
N ARG A 477 10.42 -30.33 -4.79
CA ARG A 477 11.00 -30.34 -6.14
C ARG A 477 12.22 -29.44 -6.26
N TYR A 478 12.15 -28.25 -5.69
CA TYR A 478 13.20 -27.25 -5.83
C TYR A 478 13.72 -26.77 -4.49
N LYS A 479 15.04 -26.57 -4.42
CA LYS A 479 15.67 -25.79 -3.36
C LYS A 479 16.57 -24.76 -4.02
N THR A 480 16.51 -23.53 -3.57
CA THR A 480 17.33 -22.43 -4.08
C THR A 480 17.88 -21.64 -2.91
N LEU A 481 19.18 -21.38 -2.97
CA LEU A 481 19.86 -20.40 -2.15
C LEU A 481 20.51 -19.40 -3.11
N ALA A 482 20.16 -18.14 -3.04
CA ALA A 482 20.72 -17.12 -3.91
C ALA A 482 21.09 -15.86 -3.14
N VAL A 483 22.25 -15.30 -3.48
CA VAL A 483 22.69 -13.97 -3.02
C VAL A 483 22.77 -13.07 -4.23
N SER A 484 22.17 -11.90 -4.14
CA SER A 484 22.15 -10.96 -5.25
C SER A 484 22.46 -9.53 -4.83
N GLN A 485 23.07 -8.79 -5.73
CA GLN A 485 23.26 -7.34 -5.63
C GLN A 485 22.76 -6.68 -6.90
N LEU A 486 21.84 -5.73 -6.75
CA LEU A 486 21.33 -4.91 -7.85
C LEU A 486 21.79 -3.47 -7.66
N THR A 487 22.43 -2.93 -8.70
CA THR A 487 22.73 -1.51 -8.86
C THR A 487 21.79 -0.95 -9.94
N PRO A 488 20.73 -0.21 -9.58
CA PRO A 488 19.71 0.24 -10.55
C PRO A 488 20.25 1.27 -11.55
N TYR A 489 21.25 2.04 -11.17
CA TYR A 489 21.95 3.01 -12.00
C TYR A 489 23.44 2.71 -12.02
N PHE A 490 23.83 1.70 -12.80
CA PHE A 490 25.24 1.39 -13.09
C PHE A 490 25.84 2.46 -14.01
N THR A 491 25.03 2.99 -14.92
CA THR A 491 25.33 4.17 -15.73
C THR A 491 24.34 5.29 -15.44
N GLU A 492 24.69 6.53 -15.78
CA GLU A 492 23.83 7.71 -15.61
C GLU A 492 22.51 7.60 -16.39
N ASP A 493 22.52 6.89 -17.52
CA ASP A 493 21.33 6.64 -18.36
C ASP A 493 20.36 5.60 -17.75
N GLY A 494 20.64 5.07 -16.55
CA GLY A 494 19.76 4.14 -15.85
C GLY A 494 19.92 2.67 -16.28
N VAL A 495 21.05 2.30 -16.88
CA VAL A 495 21.38 0.90 -17.08
C VAL A 495 21.60 0.27 -15.71
N SER A 496 20.83 -0.75 -15.39
CA SER A 496 20.99 -1.51 -14.14
C SER A 496 22.00 -2.65 -14.33
N ARG A 497 22.65 -3.03 -13.23
CA ARG A 497 23.55 -4.18 -13.18
C ARG A 497 23.18 -5.05 -11.97
N ARG A 498 22.94 -6.34 -12.22
CA ARG A 498 22.69 -7.35 -11.18
C ARG A 498 23.77 -8.43 -11.21
N TYR A 499 24.35 -8.68 -10.07
CA TYR A 499 25.14 -9.88 -9.80
C TYR A 499 24.30 -10.85 -9.00
N GLU A 500 24.44 -12.14 -9.30
CA GLU A 500 23.78 -13.21 -8.57
C GLU A 500 24.70 -14.42 -8.47
N VAL A 501 24.83 -14.97 -7.29
CA VAL A 501 25.48 -16.27 -7.03
C VAL A 501 24.42 -17.17 -6.42
N PHE A 502 24.27 -18.36 -6.95
CA PHE A 502 23.20 -19.25 -6.54
C PHE A 502 23.62 -20.71 -6.46
N TYR A 503 22.94 -21.44 -5.59
CA TYR A 503 22.90 -22.89 -5.52
C TYR A 503 21.45 -23.33 -5.69
N ARG A 504 21.19 -24.23 -6.62
CA ARG A 504 19.87 -24.79 -6.91
C ARG A 504 19.90 -26.29 -6.96
N THR A 505 18.86 -26.93 -6.42
CA THR A 505 18.61 -28.35 -6.66
C THR A 505 17.24 -28.49 -7.31
N MET A 506 17.16 -29.45 -8.26
CA MET A 506 15.92 -29.81 -8.93
C MET A 506 15.75 -31.33 -8.86
N ARG A 507 14.50 -31.76 -8.63
CA ARG A 507 14.07 -33.16 -8.58
C ARG A 507 12.84 -33.35 -9.47
N PRO A 508 12.46 -34.61 -9.80
CA PRO A 508 11.30 -34.88 -10.65
C PRO A 508 10.01 -34.26 -10.10
N PRO A 509 9.04 -33.89 -10.98
CA PRO A 509 7.75 -33.31 -10.55
C PRO A 509 6.87 -34.29 -9.77
N VAL A 510 7.02 -35.62 -9.98
CA VAL A 510 6.30 -36.68 -9.27
C VAL A 510 7.33 -37.58 -8.58
N ILE A 511 7.42 -37.46 -7.26
CA ILE A 511 8.56 -37.94 -6.46
C ILE A 511 8.54 -39.46 -6.19
N ASN A 512 7.58 -40.19 -6.64
CA ASN A 512 7.52 -41.63 -6.35
C ASN A 512 7.64 -42.52 -7.62
N GLU A 513 7.88 -41.92 -8.79
CA GLU A 513 7.90 -42.66 -10.06
C GLU A 513 9.33 -42.87 -10.60
N SER A 514 10.25 -41.96 -10.30
CA SER A 514 11.68 -42.08 -10.63
C SER A 514 12.50 -41.14 -9.75
N ASP A 515 13.74 -41.47 -9.50
CA ASP A 515 14.66 -40.60 -8.72
C ASP A 515 15.82 -40.11 -9.60
N TRP A 516 15.93 -38.80 -9.71
CA TRP A 516 17.07 -38.10 -10.28
C TRP A 516 17.21 -36.76 -9.59
N LYS A 517 18.39 -36.21 -9.60
CA LYS A 517 18.67 -34.92 -8.97
C LYS A 517 19.66 -34.14 -9.81
N VAL A 518 19.35 -32.86 -10.00
CA VAL A 518 20.26 -31.89 -10.60
C VAL A 518 20.65 -30.87 -9.57
N GLU A 519 21.92 -30.68 -9.34
CA GLU A 519 22.48 -29.61 -8.51
C GLU A 519 23.20 -28.63 -9.42
N THR A 520 22.87 -27.36 -9.31
CA THR A 520 23.50 -26.29 -10.08
C THR A 520 24.09 -25.24 -9.14
N ILE A 521 25.38 -25.01 -9.26
CA ILE A 521 26.07 -23.85 -8.67
C ILE A 521 26.39 -22.88 -9.80
N GLY A 522 26.06 -21.62 -9.64
CA GLY A 522 26.30 -20.66 -10.70
C GLY A 522 26.50 -19.24 -10.21
N ALA A 523 27.09 -18.46 -11.08
CA ALA A 523 27.20 -17.01 -10.93
C ALA A 523 26.84 -16.34 -12.24
N ASN A 524 26.06 -15.28 -12.18
CA ASN A 524 25.67 -14.51 -13.36
C ASN A 524 25.77 -13.00 -13.15
N VAL A 525 25.95 -12.29 -14.25
CA VAL A 525 25.84 -10.84 -14.34
C VAL A 525 24.80 -10.51 -15.39
N ARG A 526 23.90 -9.60 -15.07
CA ARG A 526 22.85 -9.13 -15.99
C ARG A 526 22.75 -7.62 -15.98
N PHE A 527 22.75 -7.03 -17.17
CA PHE A 527 22.51 -5.60 -17.38
C PHE A 527 21.08 -5.40 -17.88
N GLY A 528 20.37 -4.46 -17.29
CA GLY A 528 19.02 -4.08 -17.68
C GLY A 528 19.03 -2.67 -18.28
N ILE A 529 18.64 -2.55 -19.53
CA ILE A 529 18.65 -1.29 -20.30
C ILE A 529 17.19 -0.84 -20.43
N PRO A 530 16.77 0.27 -19.81
CA PRO A 530 15.43 0.82 -19.98
C PRO A 530 15.35 1.56 -21.32
N PHE A 531 14.45 1.14 -22.20
CA PHE A 531 14.17 1.85 -23.46
C PHE A 531 13.04 2.86 -23.31
N THR A 532 12.00 2.47 -22.55
CA THR A 532 10.86 3.33 -22.22
C THR A 532 10.44 3.04 -20.77
N GLU A 533 9.43 3.70 -20.29
CA GLU A 533 8.87 3.42 -18.96
C GLU A 533 8.31 1.99 -18.82
N VAL A 534 7.98 1.35 -19.93
CA VAL A 534 7.36 0.01 -19.99
C VAL A 534 8.22 -1.05 -20.67
N ASP A 535 9.30 -0.66 -21.38
CA ASP A 535 10.16 -1.57 -22.15
C ASP A 535 11.56 -1.65 -21.54
N ARG A 536 12.04 -2.86 -21.30
CA ARG A 536 13.41 -3.12 -20.85
C ARG A 536 14.06 -4.24 -21.66
N VAL A 537 15.30 -4.08 -21.99
CA VAL A 537 16.15 -5.11 -22.59
C VAL A 537 17.16 -5.56 -21.55
N TYR A 538 17.40 -6.86 -21.50
CA TYR A 538 18.37 -7.48 -20.61
C TYR A 538 19.44 -8.17 -21.42
N LEU A 539 20.69 -7.97 -21.04
CA LEU A 539 21.83 -8.70 -21.55
C LEU A 539 22.62 -9.24 -20.38
N GLY A 540 23.02 -10.49 -20.45
CA GLY A 540 23.74 -11.10 -19.35
C GLY A 540 24.58 -12.29 -19.78
N GLY A 541 25.33 -12.80 -18.83
CA GLY A 541 26.06 -14.02 -18.99
C GLY A 541 26.45 -14.58 -17.63
N GLY A 542 26.78 -15.84 -17.61
CA GLY A 542 27.11 -16.52 -16.37
C GLY A 542 27.96 -17.76 -16.58
N VAL A 543 28.27 -18.41 -15.48
CA VAL A 543 28.90 -19.73 -15.44
C VAL A 543 28.06 -20.64 -14.58
N GLU A 544 27.83 -21.85 -15.03
CA GLU A 544 27.06 -22.88 -14.33
C GLU A 544 27.88 -24.17 -14.24
N HIS A 545 27.87 -24.75 -13.05
CA HIS A 545 28.37 -26.07 -12.78
C HIS A 545 27.17 -26.94 -12.40
N ASN A 546 26.86 -27.91 -13.23
CA ASN A 546 25.70 -28.78 -13.07
C ASN A 546 26.17 -30.21 -12.74
N LYS A 547 25.71 -30.73 -11.62
CA LYS A 547 25.90 -32.13 -11.22
C LYS A 547 24.56 -32.83 -11.35
N VAL A 548 24.51 -33.84 -12.23
CA VAL A 548 23.35 -34.69 -12.46
C VAL A 548 23.60 -36.04 -11.79
N GLU A 549 22.74 -36.39 -10.84
CA GLU A 549 22.75 -37.69 -10.15
C GLU A 549 21.54 -38.48 -10.64
N ILE A 550 21.79 -39.74 -11.05
CA ILE A 550 20.76 -40.69 -11.49
C ILE A 550 20.75 -41.93 -10.60
N ASP A 551 19.61 -42.59 -10.55
CA ASP A 551 19.46 -43.89 -9.92
C ASP A 551 19.06 -44.95 -10.97
N TRP A 552 18.98 -46.20 -10.56
CA TRP A 552 18.62 -47.33 -11.41
C TRP A 552 17.24 -47.17 -12.12
N ASP A 553 16.33 -46.45 -11.52
CA ASP A 553 14.98 -46.19 -12.04
C ASP A 553 14.83 -44.83 -12.76
N SER A 554 15.91 -44.06 -12.91
CA SER A 554 15.86 -42.75 -13.59
C SER A 554 15.48 -42.88 -15.07
N PRO A 555 14.82 -41.85 -15.65
CA PRO A 555 14.44 -41.84 -17.08
C PRO A 555 15.66 -42.01 -18.01
N ILE A 556 15.42 -42.65 -19.15
CA ILE A 556 16.50 -43.00 -20.06
C ILE A 556 17.26 -41.80 -20.58
N GLN A 557 16.57 -40.64 -20.81
CA GLN A 557 17.23 -39.43 -21.27
C GLN A 557 18.22 -38.85 -20.25
N TYR A 558 17.96 -39.04 -18.94
CA TYR A 558 18.92 -38.65 -17.90
C TYR A 558 20.11 -39.64 -17.84
N LYS A 559 19.85 -40.90 -18.08
CA LYS A 559 20.94 -41.93 -18.18
C LYS A 559 21.82 -41.65 -19.39
N GLU A 560 21.20 -41.42 -20.56
CA GLU A 560 21.93 -41.05 -21.78
C GLU A 560 22.77 -39.78 -21.58
N PHE A 561 22.21 -38.76 -20.90
CA PHE A 561 22.97 -37.54 -20.60
C PHE A 561 24.21 -37.83 -19.74
N VAL A 562 24.09 -38.73 -18.73
CA VAL A 562 25.22 -39.10 -17.88
C VAL A 562 26.24 -39.91 -18.66
N GLU A 563 25.78 -40.87 -19.50
CA GLU A 563 26.66 -41.70 -20.35
C GLU A 563 27.38 -40.87 -21.42
N ASP A 564 26.72 -39.86 -22.01
CA ASP A 564 27.31 -38.97 -23.04
C ASP A 564 28.46 -38.14 -22.46
N ILE A 565 28.44 -37.80 -21.17
CA ILE A 565 29.46 -36.98 -20.50
C ILE A 565 30.56 -37.79 -19.82
N GLU A 566 30.20 -38.77 -19.01
CA GLU A 566 31.15 -39.51 -18.15
C GLU A 566 31.45 -40.95 -18.66
N GLY A 567 30.61 -41.46 -19.57
CA GLY A 567 30.72 -42.81 -20.11
C GLY A 567 29.76 -43.81 -19.47
N PRO A 568 29.71 -45.05 -20.06
CA PRO A 568 28.77 -46.08 -19.64
C PRO A 568 29.01 -46.58 -18.21
N GLY A 569 27.94 -46.73 -17.45
CA GLY A 569 27.94 -47.30 -16.10
C GLY A 569 28.17 -46.31 -14.96
N GLU A 570 28.34 -45.03 -15.25
CA GLU A 570 28.42 -44.00 -14.25
C GLU A 570 27.00 -43.55 -13.82
N ASN A 571 26.86 -43.18 -12.55
CA ASN A 571 25.59 -42.70 -11.98
C ASN A 571 25.56 -41.19 -11.73
N THR A 572 26.62 -40.50 -12.05
CA THR A 572 26.78 -39.07 -11.82
C THR A 572 27.55 -38.44 -12.96
N ALA A 573 27.03 -37.35 -13.51
CA ALA A 573 27.78 -36.55 -14.47
C ALA A 573 27.92 -35.09 -13.98
N THR A 574 29.05 -34.51 -14.38
CA THR A 574 29.37 -33.12 -14.07
C THR A 574 29.56 -32.34 -15.36
N ALA A 575 28.74 -31.31 -15.58
CA ALA A 575 28.76 -30.53 -16.79
C ALA A 575 28.88 -29.02 -16.52
N TYR A 576 29.79 -28.37 -17.19
CA TYR A 576 29.98 -26.92 -17.14
C TYR A 576 29.28 -26.24 -18.31
N GLY A 577 28.72 -25.05 -18.07
CA GLY A 577 28.10 -24.24 -19.09
C GLY A 577 28.40 -22.75 -18.88
N VAL A 578 28.45 -22.03 -20.00
CA VAL A 578 28.65 -20.58 -20.02
C VAL A 578 27.45 -19.96 -20.75
N PRO A 579 26.27 -19.87 -20.13
CA PRO A 579 25.10 -19.29 -20.76
C PRO A 579 25.25 -17.78 -20.94
N LEU A 580 25.00 -17.31 -22.16
CA LEU A 580 24.78 -15.92 -22.52
C LEU A 580 23.29 -15.71 -22.64
N THR A 581 22.77 -14.65 -22.05
CA THR A 581 21.34 -14.37 -22.02
C THR A 581 21.02 -13.00 -22.63
N ALA A 582 19.99 -12.97 -23.46
CA ALA A 582 19.38 -11.73 -23.95
C ALA A 582 17.87 -11.80 -23.69
N GLY A 583 17.28 -10.72 -23.24
CA GLY A 583 15.86 -10.67 -22.95
C GLY A 583 15.26 -9.31 -23.26
N TRP A 584 13.96 -9.32 -23.53
CA TRP A 584 13.16 -8.11 -23.66
C TRP A 584 11.85 -8.31 -22.89
N THR A 585 11.46 -7.30 -22.12
CA THR A 585 10.20 -7.30 -21.39
C THR A 585 9.49 -5.98 -21.63
N ARG A 586 8.21 -6.06 -21.97
CA ARG A 586 7.28 -4.95 -22.01
C ARG A 586 6.12 -5.25 -21.07
N ASP A 587 5.89 -4.37 -20.08
CA ASP A 587 4.78 -4.51 -19.14
C ASP A 587 4.02 -3.18 -19.02
N SER A 588 2.81 -3.15 -19.57
CA SER A 588 1.89 -2.01 -19.52
C SER A 588 0.58 -2.35 -18.80
N ARG A 589 0.58 -3.39 -17.96
CA ARG A 589 -0.59 -3.79 -17.17
C ARG A 589 -0.88 -2.77 -16.07
N ASP A 590 -2.16 -2.59 -15.77
CA ASP A 590 -2.64 -1.72 -14.69
C ASP A 590 -2.35 -2.28 -13.27
N SER A 591 -2.11 -3.58 -13.16
CA SER A 591 -1.75 -4.27 -11.92
C SER A 591 -0.94 -5.53 -12.24
N SER A 592 0.01 -5.87 -11.37
CA SER A 592 0.76 -7.13 -11.48
C SER A 592 -0.02 -8.33 -10.92
N LEU A 593 -0.83 -8.13 -9.86
CA LEU A 593 -1.58 -9.20 -9.18
C LEU A 593 -2.95 -9.47 -9.79
N VAL A 594 -3.69 -8.41 -10.12
CA VAL A 594 -5.05 -8.53 -10.69
C VAL A 594 -5.16 -7.59 -11.90
N PRO A 595 -4.50 -7.92 -13.02
CA PRO A 595 -4.55 -7.08 -14.21
C PRO A 595 -5.95 -7.09 -14.83
N THR A 596 -6.41 -5.91 -15.24
CA THR A 596 -7.68 -5.76 -15.94
C THR A 596 -7.52 -5.12 -17.32
N LYS A 597 -6.41 -4.41 -17.54
CA LYS A 597 -6.11 -3.71 -18.80
C LYS A 597 -4.60 -3.74 -19.06
N GLY A 598 -4.25 -3.72 -20.35
CA GLY A 598 -2.88 -3.64 -20.79
C GLY A 598 -2.31 -4.96 -21.28
N ARG A 599 -0.99 -5.01 -21.43
CA ARG A 599 -0.30 -6.19 -21.94
C ARG A 599 1.05 -6.41 -21.28
N MET A 600 1.47 -7.65 -21.23
CA MET A 600 2.82 -8.07 -20.90
C MET A 600 3.39 -8.90 -22.03
N GLN A 601 4.59 -8.57 -22.48
CA GLN A 601 5.34 -9.34 -23.47
C GLN A 601 6.72 -9.62 -22.89
N LYS A 602 7.20 -10.84 -23.07
CA LYS A 602 8.51 -11.26 -22.58
C LYS A 602 9.15 -12.17 -23.63
N ALA A 603 10.33 -11.80 -24.09
CA ALA A 603 11.16 -12.62 -24.94
C ALA A 603 12.48 -12.88 -24.24
N ASN A 604 12.97 -14.11 -24.24
CA ASN A 604 14.26 -14.48 -23.69
C ASN A 604 14.96 -15.42 -24.65
N LEU A 605 16.26 -15.22 -24.79
CA LEU A 605 17.18 -16.08 -25.51
C LEU A 605 18.36 -16.42 -24.58
N GLU A 606 18.66 -17.68 -24.45
CA GLU A 606 19.84 -18.19 -23.74
C GLU A 606 20.64 -19.05 -24.71
N VAL A 607 21.93 -18.81 -24.79
CA VAL A 607 22.86 -19.54 -25.69
C VAL A 607 24.09 -19.91 -24.90
N SER A 608 24.42 -21.19 -24.86
CA SER A 608 25.66 -21.73 -24.29
C SER A 608 26.51 -22.29 -25.41
N LEU A 609 27.66 -21.69 -25.65
CA LEU A 609 28.57 -22.08 -26.71
C LEU A 609 29.88 -22.71 -26.16
N LEU A 610 30.15 -22.50 -24.88
CA LEU A 610 31.38 -22.92 -24.21
C LEU A 610 31.04 -23.89 -23.07
N GLY A 611 31.95 -24.80 -22.81
CA GLY A 611 31.80 -25.87 -21.82
C GLY A 611 31.27 -27.15 -22.43
N ASP A 612 30.75 -28.02 -21.57
CA ASP A 612 30.27 -29.37 -21.91
C ASP A 612 28.85 -29.37 -22.48
N MET A 613 28.13 -28.26 -22.31
CA MET A 613 26.75 -28.12 -22.77
C MET A 613 26.65 -27.00 -23.81
N LYS A 614 26.40 -27.38 -25.07
CA LYS A 614 26.21 -26.45 -26.17
C LYS A 614 24.76 -26.51 -26.63
N TYR A 615 24.03 -25.44 -26.40
CA TYR A 615 22.60 -25.37 -26.73
C TYR A 615 22.16 -23.91 -26.92
N TYR A 616 20.98 -23.73 -27.50
CA TYR A 616 20.24 -22.49 -27.38
C TYR A 616 18.81 -22.76 -26.92
N ARG A 617 18.23 -21.75 -26.29
CA ARG A 617 16.90 -21.78 -25.75
C ARG A 617 16.23 -20.44 -25.93
N ALA A 618 15.10 -20.40 -26.60
CA ALA A 618 14.30 -19.20 -26.82
C ALA A 618 12.92 -19.35 -26.20
N SER A 619 12.40 -18.30 -25.61
CA SER A 619 11.04 -18.26 -25.08
C SER A 619 10.37 -16.94 -25.41
N TYR A 620 9.11 -16.99 -25.79
CA TYR A 620 8.27 -15.81 -26.00
C TYR A 620 6.92 -16.00 -25.31
N GLN A 621 6.52 -15.04 -24.50
CA GLN A 621 5.22 -14.99 -23.84
C GLN A 621 4.53 -13.68 -24.16
N HIS A 622 3.23 -13.73 -24.43
CA HIS A 622 2.38 -12.58 -24.64
C HIS A 622 1.09 -12.73 -23.85
N GLN A 623 0.86 -11.82 -22.93
CA GLN A 623 -0.39 -11.69 -22.18
C GLN A 623 -1.09 -10.40 -22.59
N TYR A 624 -2.38 -10.44 -22.80
CA TYR A 624 -3.20 -9.29 -23.13
C TYR A 624 -4.49 -9.30 -22.29
N TYR A 625 -4.88 -8.13 -21.76
CA TYR A 625 -6.02 -7.94 -20.87
C TYR A 625 -6.94 -6.86 -21.41
N TRP A 626 -8.21 -7.19 -21.61
CA TRP A 626 -9.27 -6.27 -22.02
C TRP A 626 -10.28 -6.11 -20.92
N PRO A 627 -10.56 -4.87 -20.45
CA PRO A 627 -11.65 -4.61 -19.54
C PRO A 627 -13.00 -4.83 -20.26
N LEU A 628 -13.91 -5.48 -19.57
CA LEU A 628 -15.28 -5.74 -20.02
C LEU A 628 -16.27 -5.01 -19.11
N TRP A 629 -17.57 -5.11 -19.47
CA TRP A 629 -18.65 -4.59 -18.63
C TRP A 629 -18.70 -5.28 -17.27
N ALA A 630 -19.39 -4.64 -16.31
CA ALA A 630 -19.57 -5.16 -14.95
C ALA A 630 -18.26 -5.52 -14.22
N GLY A 631 -17.15 -4.82 -14.50
CA GLY A 631 -15.84 -5.10 -13.90
C GLY A 631 -15.18 -6.40 -14.40
N GLY A 632 -15.71 -6.98 -15.47
CA GLY A 632 -15.15 -8.18 -16.11
C GLY A 632 -13.81 -7.90 -16.79
N THR A 633 -13.06 -8.96 -17.03
CA THR A 633 -11.78 -8.93 -17.75
C THR A 633 -11.70 -10.15 -18.67
N PHE A 634 -11.33 -9.93 -19.90
CA PHE A 634 -10.92 -10.99 -20.81
C PHE A 634 -9.41 -11.00 -20.91
N ALA A 635 -8.80 -12.15 -20.68
CA ALA A 635 -7.36 -12.34 -20.72
C ALA A 635 -6.97 -13.40 -21.73
N LEU A 636 -5.96 -13.10 -22.54
CA LEU A 636 -5.30 -14.07 -23.39
C LEU A 636 -3.83 -14.19 -22.98
N ASN A 637 -3.33 -15.42 -22.93
CA ASN A 637 -1.91 -15.73 -22.76
C ASN A 637 -1.49 -16.70 -23.85
N GLY A 638 -0.41 -16.38 -24.54
CA GLY A 638 0.27 -17.27 -25.47
C GLY A 638 1.71 -17.43 -25.07
N GLN A 639 2.25 -18.64 -25.12
CA GLN A 639 3.65 -18.91 -24.85
C GLN A 639 4.22 -19.92 -25.82
N LEU A 640 5.39 -19.59 -26.37
CA LEU A 640 6.17 -20.44 -27.25
C LEU A 640 7.58 -20.57 -26.70
N ASP A 641 8.03 -21.78 -26.53
CA ASP A 641 9.37 -22.09 -26.08
C ASP A 641 10.02 -23.08 -27.04
N TYR A 642 11.29 -22.87 -27.30
CA TYR A 642 12.08 -23.68 -28.21
C TYR A 642 13.50 -23.84 -27.69
N GLY A 643 14.00 -25.05 -27.63
CA GLY A 643 15.35 -25.38 -27.27
C GLY A 643 15.92 -26.44 -28.22
N GLU A 644 17.22 -26.37 -28.52
CA GLU A 644 17.92 -27.31 -29.37
C GLU A 644 19.40 -27.36 -29.01
N GLY A 645 19.98 -28.52 -29.14
CA GLY A 645 21.43 -28.70 -29.00
C GLY A 645 22.19 -28.04 -30.15
N LEU A 646 23.42 -27.66 -29.90
CA LEU A 646 24.33 -27.04 -30.88
C LEU A 646 25.58 -27.88 -31.10
N ALA A 647 26.14 -27.79 -32.30
CA ALA A 647 27.38 -28.44 -32.70
C ALA A 647 27.35 -29.97 -32.58
N GLY A 648 26.17 -30.59 -32.70
CA GLY A 648 25.98 -32.04 -32.61
C GLY A 648 25.78 -32.57 -31.19
N GLU A 649 25.75 -31.69 -30.18
CA GLU A 649 25.35 -32.04 -28.81
C GLU A 649 23.85 -32.13 -28.68
N LYS A 650 23.33 -32.95 -27.77
CA LYS A 650 21.90 -33.02 -27.44
C LYS A 650 21.50 -31.83 -26.53
N TYR A 651 20.25 -31.43 -26.62
CA TYR A 651 19.70 -30.42 -25.71
C TYR A 651 19.67 -31.01 -24.26
N PRO A 652 20.19 -30.28 -23.26
CA PRO A 652 20.24 -30.81 -21.88
C PRO A 652 18.86 -31.11 -21.32
N VAL A 653 18.57 -32.36 -20.96
CA VAL A 653 17.26 -32.85 -20.54
C VAL A 653 16.67 -32.07 -19.35
N PHE A 654 17.52 -31.64 -18.41
CA PHE A 654 17.09 -30.85 -17.24
C PHE A 654 16.74 -29.37 -17.57
N LYS A 655 17.00 -28.93 -18.80
CA LYS A 655 16.55 -27.62 -19.32
C LYS A 655 15.18 -27.73 -20.04
N ASN A 656 14.59 -28.92 -20.14
CA ASN A 656 13.30 -29.16 -20.77
C ASN A 656 12.16 -28.30 -20.22
N PHE A 657 11.20 -28.02 -21.07
CA PHE A 657 9.94 -27.36 -20.71
C PHE A 657 8.90 -28.42 -20.34
N TYR A 658 7.97 -28.05 -19.45
CA TYR A 658 6.90 -28.92 -19.00
C TYR A 658 5.54 -28.24 -19.23
N ALA A 659 4.49 -29.04 -19.43
CA ALA A 659 3.10 -28.60 -19.52
C ALA A 659 2.18 -29.59 -18.80
N GLY A 660 0.97 -29.14 -18.48
CA GLY A 660 0.00 -29.76 -17.58
C GLY A 660 -0.01 -29.04 -16.22
N GLY A 661 -1.18 -28.91 -15.63
CA GLY A 661 -1.36 -28.28 -14.34
C GLY A 661 -1.83 -26.83 -14.41
N ILE A 662 -2.08 -26.26 -13.24
CA ILE A 662 -2.74 -24.96 -13.02
C ILE A 662 -2.05 -23.77 -13.70
N GLY A 663 -0.75 -23.85 -13.94
CA GLY A 663 0.03 -22.79 -14.58
C GLY A 663 0.11 -22.87 -16.10
N THR A 664 -0.38 -23.96 -16.72
CA THR A 664 -0.23 -24.23 -18.15
C THR A 664 -1.54 -24.72 -18.79
N VAL A 665 -1.81 -26.01 -18.78
CA VAL A 665 -3.04 -26.63 -19.30
C VAL A 665 -3.77 -27.32 -18.14
N ARG A 666 -4.78 -26.64 -17.61
CA ARG A 666 -5.56 -27.12 -16.47
C ARG A 666 -6.41 -28.36 -16.85
N GLY A 667 -6.71 -29.20 -15.88
CA GLY A 667 -7.43 -30.47 -16.11
C GLY A 667 -6.53 -31.67 -16.42
N TYR A 668 -5.26 -31.41 -16.73
CA TYR A 668 -4.21 -32.43 -16.82
C TYR A 668 -3.29 -32.36 -15.60
N GLU A 669 -2.77 -33.50 -15.17
CA GLU A 669 -1.85 -33.53 -14.04
C GLU A 669 -0.62 -32.66 -14.28
N THR A 670 -0.06 -32.10 -13.22
CA THR A 670 1.08 -31.20 -13.35
C THR A 670 2.28 -31.88 -14.03
N SER A 671 2.84 -31.20 -15.06
CA SER A 671 4.01 -31.68 -15.83
C SER A 671 3.80 -33.03 -16.55
N SER A 672 2.57 -33.42 -16.83
CA SER A 672 2.22 -34.73 -17.42
C SER A 672 1.89 -34.71 -18.92
N LEU A 673 2.08 -33.57 -19.60
CA LEU A 673 1.88 -33.48 -21.04
C LEU A 673 3.17 -33.71 -21.82
N GLY A 674 3.03 -34.28 -23.00
CA GLY A 674 4.15 -34.64 -23.89
C GLY A 674 4.36 -36.15 -24.00
N ARG A 675 5.49 -36.55 -24.59
CA ARG A 675 5.87 -37.93 -24.69
C ARG A 675 6.24 -38.46 -23.31
N TYR A 676 5.83 -39.68 -23.02
CA TYR A 676 6.21 -40.40 -21.79
C TYR A 676 7.05 -41.60 -22.10
N GLN A 677 7.81 -42.05 -21.13
CA GLN A 677 8.47 -43.34 -21.10
C GLN A 677 7.80 -44.26 -20.07
N ARG A 678 7.80 -45.53 -20.30
CA ARG A 678 7.38 -46.48 -19.27
C ARG A 678 8.60 -46.90 -18.45
N ASN A 679 8.51 -46.68 -17.15
CA ASN A 679 9.52 -47.21 -16.24
C ASN A 679 9.59 -48.74 -16.42
N PRO A 680 10.75 -49.30 -16.76
CA PRO A 680 10.86 -50.73 -17.03
C PRO A 680 10.59 -51.60 -15.83
N TYR A 681 10.63 -51.06 -14.62
CA TYR A 681 10.49 -51.80 -13.37
C TYR A 681 9.11 -51.69 -12.75
N TYR A 682 8.53 -50.49 -12.77
CA TYR A 682 7.23 -50.22 -12.15
C TYR A 682 6.11 -50.16 -13.18
N GLY A 683 6.43 -50.01 -14.48
CA GLY A 683 5.46 -49.88 -15.53
C GLY A 683 4.76 -48.49 -15.58
N ASP A 684 5.13 -47.60 -14.66
CA ASP A 684 4.59 -46.26 -14.57
C ASP A 684 5.06 -45.35 -15.71
N ARG A 685 4.27 -44.35 -16.01
CA ARG A 685 4.56 -43.36 -17.06
C ARG A 685 5.36 -42.20 -16.50
N GLU A 686 6.54 -41.97 -17.06
CA GLU A 686 7.46 -40.91 -16.69
C GLU A 686 7.52 -39.85 -17.76
N TYR A 687 7.25 -38.61 -17.38
CA TYR A 687 7.26 -37.45 -18.28
C TYR A 687 8.51 -36.61 -18.01
N VAL A 688 9.34 -36.48 -19.02
CA VAL A 688 10.60 -35.72 -18.95
C VAL A 688 10.51 -34.33 -19.56
N GLY A 689 9.28 -33.92 -19.97
CA GLY A 689 9.05 -32.68 -20.67
C GLY A 689 9.49 -32.74 -22.13
N GLY A 690 9.87 -31.62 -22.69
CA GLY A 690 10.36 -31.51 -24.05
C GLY A 690 11.11 -30.21 -24.30
N SER A 691 11.89 -30.18 -25.39
CA SER A 691 12.65 -29.01 -25.78
C SER A 691 11.79 -27.92 -26.46
N LYS A 692 10.56 -28.26 -26.89
CA LYS A 692 9.62 -27.35 -27.53
C LYS A 692 8.31 -27.32 -26.74
N ARG A 693 7.71 -26.14 -26.54
CA ARG A 693 6.43 -26.00 -25.84
C ARG A 693 5.57 -24.95 -26.51
N VAL A 694 4.27 -25.26 -26.63
CA VAL A 694 3.24 -24.34 -27.13
C VAL A 694 2.13 -24.28 -26.10
N LEU A 695 1.78 -23.08 -25.64
CA LEU A 695 0.67 -22.83 -24.73
C LEU A 695 -0.19 -21.69 -25.22
N ALA A 696 -1.50 -21.82 -25.06
CA ALA A 696 -2.48 -20.78 -25.25
C ALA A 696 -3.57 -20.89 -24.18
N ASN A 697 -3.86 -19.80 -23.50
CA ASN A 697 -4.90 -19.75 -22.47
C ASN A 697 -5.81 -18.57 -22.74
N ALA A 698 -7.11 -18.76 -22.62
CA ALA A 698 -8.10 -17.70 -22.63
C ALA A 698 -8.92 -17.78 -21.35
N GLU A 699 -9.07 -16.64 -20.67
CA GLU A 699 -9.77 -16.57 -19.40
C GLU A 699 -10.73 -15.38 -19.39
N LEU A 700 -11.96 -15.62 -18.99
CA LEU A 700 -13.01 -14.61 -18.83
C LEU A 700 -13.39 -14.53 -17.36
N GLY A 701 -12.95 -13.47 -16.68
CA GLY A 701 -13.10 -13.30 -15.24
C GLY A 701 -14.02 -12.14 -14.88
N PHE A 702 -14.82 -12.33 -13.82
CA PHE A 702 -15.73 -11.32 -13.26
C PHE A 702 -15.55 -11.22 -11.74
N PRO A 703 -15.83 -10.05 -11.16
CA PRO A 703 -15.95 -9.92 -9.72
C PRO A 703 -16.97 -10.91 -9.16
N PHE A 704 -16.76 -11.38 -7.95
CA PHE A 704 -17.70 -12.31 -7.33
C PHE A 704 -19.03 -11.59 -7.05
N PRO A 705 -20.19 -12.23 -7.28
CA PRO A 705 -21.49 -11.62 -7.03
C PRO A 705 -21.61 -11.08 -5.60
N GLY A 706 -22.02 -9.83 -5.44
CA GLY A 706 -22.14 -9.16 -4.14
C GLY A 706 -20.89 -8.41 -3.65
N MET A 707 -19.76 -8.52 -4.36
CA MET A 707 -18.52 -7.79 -4.02
C MET A 707 -18.39 -6.41 -4.70
N GLY A 708 -19.36 -6.03 -5.55
CA GLY A 708 -19.30 -4.78 -6.31
C GLY A 708 -18.08 -4.75 -7.24
N TYR A 709 -17.29 -3.67 -7.16
CA TYR A 709 -16.05 -3.51 -7.92
C TYR A 709 -14.80 -4.05 -7.23
N ASP A 710 -14.95 -4.77 -6.12
CA ASP A 710 -13.82 -5.39 -5.42
C ASP A 710 -13.18 -6.44 -6.32
N ARG A 711 -11.88 -6.31 -6.54
CA ARG A 711 -11.09 -7.18 -7.42
C ARG A 711 -10.40 -8.32 -6.68
N THR A 712 -10.51 -8.37 -5.37
CA THR A 712 -9.77 -9.36 -4.56
C THR A 712 -10.31 -10.76 -4.70
N LEU A 713 -11.65 -10.91 -4.90
CA LEU A 713 -12.31 -12.19 -5.11
C LEU A 713 -13.02 -12.19 -6.47
N ARG A 714 -12.64 -13.12 -7.35
CA ARG A 714 -13.13 -13.22 -8.72
C ARG A 714 -13.44 -14.68 -9.06
N TRP A 715 -14.44 -14.89 -9.89
CA TRP A 715 -14.65 -16.16 -10.57
C TRP A 715 -14.28 -16.01 -12.04
N PHE A 716 -13.91 -17.09 -12.68
CA PHE A 716 -13.55 -17.08 -14.09
C PHE A 716 -13.95 -18.38 -14.78
N VAL A 717 -14.16 -18.29 -16.08
CA VAL A 717 -14.19 -19.43 -16.98
C VAL A 717 -12.97 -19.39 -17.88
N PHE A 718 -12.48 -20.54 -18.27
CA PHE A 718 -11.27 -20.62 -19.05
C PHE A 718 -11.30 -21.70 -20.10
N THR A 719 -10.44 -21.57 -21.10
CA THR A 719 -10.04 -22.62 -22.01
C THR A 719 -8.54 -22.55 -22.20
N ASP A 720 -7.90 -23.72 -22.13
CA ASP A 720 -6.46 -23.86 -22.27
C ASP A 720 -6.15 -24.80 -23.42
N ALA A 721 -5.03 -24.54 -24.07
CA ALA A 721 -4.51 -25.38 -25.15
C ALA A 721 -2.97 -25.47 -25.00
N GLY A 722 -2.39 -26.63 -25.19
CA GLY A 722 -0.93 -26.73 -25.17
C GLY A 722 -0.40 -28.14 -25.16
N ASN A 723 0.89 -28.26 -25.43
CA ASN A 723 1.67 -29.48 -25.30
C ASN A 723 3.16 -29.18 -25.30
N VAL A 724 3.97 -30.18 -25.00
CA VAL A 724 5.42 -30.19 -25.17
C VAL A 724 5.84 -31.27 -26.17
N PHE A 725 6.95 -31.02 -26.86
CA PHE A 725 7.46 -31.89 -27.91
C PHE A 725 8.98 -32.10 -27.68
N GLU A 726 9.48 -33.27 -28.01
CA GLU A 726 10.91 -33.58 -27.97
C GLU A 726 11.69 -32.87 -29.09
N GLU A 727 13.02 -32.91 -29.03
CA GLU A 727 13.88 -32.21 -29.98
C GLU A 727 13.67 -32.70 -31.42
N ASP A 728 13.49 -34.02 -31.61
CA ASP A 728 13.25 -34.63 -32.93
C ASP A 728 11.81 -34.56 -33.41
N ASP A 729 10.85 -34.21 -32.52
CA ASP A 729 9.46 -34.13 -32.88
C ASP A 729 9.10 -32.84 -33.62
N SER A 730 8.28 -32.97 -34.66
CA SER A 730 7.61 -31.82 -35.26
C SER A 730 6.37 -31.40 -34.43
N ILE A 731 6.13 -30.10 -34.33
CA ILE A 731 4.91 -29.58 -33.68
C ILE A 731 3.72 -29.93 -34.51
N LYS A 732 2.87 -30.85 -34.02
CA LYS A 732 1.61 -31.26 -34.67
C LYS A 732 0.42 -30.71 -33.92
N LEU A 733 -0.49 -30.07 -34.61
CA LEU A 733 -1.70 -29.52 -34.02
C LEU A 733 -2.62 -30.58 -33.41
N ASP A 734 -2.61 -31.80 -33.96
CA ASP A 734 -3.40 -32.94 -33.47
C ASP A 734 -2.91 -33.47 -32.11
N ASP A 735 -1.70 -33.12 -31.72
CA ASP A 735 -1.14 -33.49 -30.44
C ASP A 735 -1.37 -32.44 -29.36
N ILE A 736 -1.91 -31.26 -29.72
CA ILE A 736 -2.28 -30.24 -28.76
C ILE A 736 -3.43 -30.76 -27.88
N ARG A 737 -3.29 -30.60 -26.57
CA ARG A 737 -4.34 -30.91 -25.60
C ARG A 737 -5.15 -29.65 -25.30
N TYR A 738 -6.44 -29.84 -25.16
CA TYR A 738 -7.41 -28.78 -24.86
C TYR A 738 -8.13 -29.09 -23.56
N SER A 739 -8.41 -28.05 -22.81
CA SER A 739 -9.29 -28.15 -21.66
C SER A 739 -10.14 -26.89 -21.52
N ALA A 740 -11.25 -27.02 -20.81
CA ALA A 740 -12.10 -25.90 -20.43
C ALA A 740 -12.59 -26.09 -19.01
N GLY A 741 -12.93 -24.99 -18.33
CA GLY A 741 -13.36 -25.10 -16.95
C GLY A 741 -13.72 -23.78 -16.31
N ILE A 742 -13.90 -23.85 -15.00
CA ILE A 742 -14.23 -22.71 -14.15
C ILE A 742 -13.25 -22.62 -12.99
N GLY A 743 -13.15 -21.44 -12.39
CA GLY A 743 -12.31 -21.29 -11.20
C GLY A 743 -12.61 -20.04 -10.41
N ILE A 744 -11.90 -19.92 -9.31
CA ILE A 744 -11.94 -18.79 -8.39
C ILE A 744 -10.52 -18.34 -8.11
N THR A 745 -10.30 -17.03 -8.14
CA THR A 745 -9.07 -16.41 -7.68
C THR A 745 -9.41 -15.49 -6.52
N TRP A 746 -8.67 -15.61 -5.43
CA TRP A 746 -8.81 -14.79 -4.24
C TRP A 746 -7.46 -14.27 -3.76
N VAL A 747 -7.30 -12.96 -3.73
CA VAL A 747 -6.15 -12.32 -3.08
C VAL A 747 -6.44 -12.25 -1.59
N SER A 748 -6.09 -13.31 -0.89
CA SER A 748 -6.34 -13.46 0.55
C SER A 748 -5.23 -12.79 1.38
N PRO A 749 -5.46 -12.52 2.67
CA PRO A 749 -4.41 -12.05 3.59
C PRO A 749 -3.22 -13.02 3.73
N MET A 750 -3.44 -14.29 3.42
CA MET A 750 -2.39 -15.34 3.43
C MET A 750 -1.66 -15.49 2.10
N GLY A 751 -2.02 -14.66 1.12
CA GLY A 751 -1.49 -14.72 -0.25
C GLY A 751 -2.57 -15.08 -1.27
N PRO A 752 -2.21 -15.03 -2.57
CA PRO A 752 -3.12 -15.37 -3.64
C PRO A 752 -3.49 -16.86 -3.62
N LEU A 753 -4.79 -17.13 -3.68
CA LEU A 753 -5.37 -18.47 -3.82
C LEU A 753 -6.02 -18.58 -5.20
N LYS A 754 -5.68 -19.61 -5.96
CA LYS A 754 -6.34 -19.95 -7.21
C LYS A 754 -6.87 -21.39 -7.13
N LEU A 755 -8.16 -21.55 -7.38
CA LEU A 755 -8.86 -22.84 -7.48
C LEU A 755 -9.36 -23.01 -8.89
N SER A 756 -9.15 -24.15 -9.49
CA SER A 756 -9.63 -24.44 -10.86
C SER A 756 -10.24 -25.84 -10.94
N LEU A 757 -11.38 -25.91 -11.61
CA LEU A 757 -12.00 -27.17 -12.00
C LEU A 757 -11.94 -27.25 -13.53
N GLY A 758 -10.99 -28.02 -14.05
CA GLY A 758 -10.71 -28.16 -15.48
C GLY A 758 -11.15 -29.52 -16.01
N PHE A 759 -11.71 -29.52 -17.19
CA PHE A 759 -12.16 -30.73 -17.90
C PHE A 759 -11.37 -30.85 -19.20
N PRO A 760 -10.58 -31.92 -19.36
CA PRO A 760 -9.94 -32.23 -20.63
C PRO A 760 -10.97 -32.46 -21.72
N LEU A 761 -10.74 -31.89 -22.91
CA LEU A 761 -11.69 -31.98 -24.04
C LEU A 761 -11.25 -33.04 -25.07
N ASN A 762 -9.97 -33.35 -25.16
CA ASN A 762 -9.37 -34.25 -26.12
C ASN A 762 -8.25 -35.13 -25.51
N SER A 763 -8.46 -35.57 -24.27
CA SER A 763 -7.51 -36.46 -23.62
C SER A 763 -7.40 -37.79 -24.39
N LYS A 764 -6.17 -38.30 -24.49
CA LYS A 764 -5.88 -39.65 -24.99
C LYS A 764 -5.82 -40.62 -23.82
N ASP A 765 -5.89 -41.94 -24.10
CA ASP A 765 -5.86 -43.01 -23.07
C ASP A 765 -4.58 -42.94 -22.20
N ASP A 766 -3.54 -42.32 -22.73
CA ASP A 766 -2.23 -42.20 -22.08
C ASP A 766 -2.07 -40.92 -21.23
N ASP A 767 -2.99 -39.98 -21.31
CA ASP A 767 -2.90 -38.73 -20.56
C ASP A 767 -3.28 -38.94 -19.09
N LYS A 768 -2.51 -38.34 -18.18
CA LYS A 768 -2.87 -38.24 -16.75
C LYS A 768 -3.75 -36.97 -16.56
N THR A 769 -4.96 -37.15 -16.05
CA THR A 769 -5.92 -36.07 -15.85
C THR A 769 -6.11 -35.77 -14.38
N GLU A 770 -6.25 -34.50 -14.05
CA GLU A 770 -6.51 -34.00 -12.70
C GLU A 770 -7.47 -32.80 -12.78
N ASN A 771 -8.75 -33.07 -12.56
CA ASN A 771 -9.79 -32.07 -12.79
C ASN A 771 -9.74 -30.91 -11.77
N PHE A 772 -9.50 -31.20 -10.48
CA PHE A 772 -9.44 -30.18 -9.45
C PHE A 772 -7.98 -29.83 -9.12
N GLN A 773 -7.65 -28.57 -9.31
CA GLN A 773 -6.30 -28.07 -9.08
C GLN A 773 -6.33 -26.78 -8.28
N PHE A 774 -5.37 -26.62 -7.39
CA PHE A 774 -5.26 -25.41 -6.59
C PHE A 774 -3.81 -25.02 -6.28
N THR A 775 -3.64 -23.74 -6.00
CA THR A 775 -2.40 -23.18 -5.50
C THR A 775 -2.70 -22.06 -4.50
N LEU A 776 -1.92 -22.00 -3.45
CA LEU A 776 -2.02 -21.02 -2.37
C LEU A 776 -0.64 -20.42 -2.10
N GLY A 777 -0.56 -19.09 -1.92
CA GLY A 777 0.65 -18.39 -1.57
C GLY A 777 1.46 -17.89 -2.77
N THR A 778 2.73 -17.60 -2.59
CA THR A 778 3.61 -16.88 -3.54
C THR A 778 4.06 -17.68 -4.76
N GLY A 779 3.39 -18.78 -5.12
CA GLY A 779 3.73 -19.67 -6.22
C GLY A 779 3.08 -19.34 -7.58
N PHE A 780 2.86 -18.07 -7.92
CA PHE A 780 2.30 -17.65 -9.21
C PHE A 780 3.37 -17.17 -10.18
#